data_07de6c420d6094d66946fd041113d09e
#
_entry.id   07de6c420d6094d66946fd041113d09e
#
_cell.length_a   1.000
_cell.length_b   1.000
_cell.length_c   1.000
_cell.angle_alpha   90.00
_cell.angle_beta   90.00
_cell.angle_gamma   90.00
#
_symmetry.space_group_name_H-M   'P 1'
#
loop_
_entity.id
_entity.type
_entity.pdbx_description
1 polymer ?
#
loop_
_entity_poly.entity_id
_entity_poly.type
_entity_poly.pdbx_seq_one_letter_code
_entity_poly.pdbx_strand_id
1 'polypeptide(L)'
;MTLDLTQSLPSHVRATSGRPVEDSTLMEVWQGLSAAIVDQIADNWAATTERYAKGRQEHYFSAEFLMGRALLNNLSNLGLVEKAREALAAYGLDLGQVLEEEPDAALGNGGLGRLAACFLDSCATLDLPVRGYGILYRYGLFKQLFDNGFQTEHPDPWMEEGYPFVIRREERSRIVSYADLTVRAVPYDIAITGYGTKNVGTLRLWKAEPIEEFDYDAFNSQRFTDAIVDRERTMDISRVLYPNDTTFEGKVLRVRQQYFFCSASLQEIVANYVRHHGTDLTGFAEYNAVQLNDTHPVLAIPELMRILMDEHGLGWEEAWKVVSKTFAYTNHTVLAEALETWDIHIFDRLFPRIAEIVREIDRRFRIDMAERGLDQGTIDYMAPVAGNTVRMAWIACYASYSINGVAALHTEIIKRDTLKEWYAIWPERFNNKTNGVTPRRWLKQCNPRLAALLDEVTGSDAWVRDLTELSKFTEAGTDEVLERLAEIKRANKVDFAAWVKEREGVEIDPDAIFDVQIKRLHEYKRQLLNAFYVLDLYFRMKDDPTLDTPNRVFIFGAKAAPGYIRAKAIIKLINAIAELVNNDEDINGRIKVVFVHNYNVSPAEHIIPAADVSEQISMAGKEASGTSNMKFMMNGALTLGTLDGANVEILEAVGDENAYIFGATDDELPELRRHYDPRWHYENVPGLKRVIDALTDGTLDDSNSGWFHDVRHSILEGGYDPADVYYVLGDFASYRETKDAMAADYADTRAWQRKAWVNITRSGRFSSDRTISDYAREVWKIDPEPIA
;
A
#
# COMPACT_ATOMS: atom_id res chain seq x y z
N MET A 1 21.70 13.20 -25.12
CA MET A 1 21.54 14.68 -25.07
C MET A 1 20.73 14.99 -23.81
N THR A 2 21.20 15.86 -22.94
CA THR A 2 20.39 16.35 -21.84
C THR A 2 19.35 17.30 -22.41
N LEU A 3 18.05 16.99 -22.23
CA LEU A 3 16.96 17.84 -22.66
C LEU A 3 17.13 19.24 -22.06
N ASP A 4 17.13 20.26 -22.90
CA ASP A 4 16.97 21.63 -22.46
C ASP A 4 15.46 21.89 -22.27
N LEU A 5 14.98 21.77 -21.02
CA LEU A 5 13.57 21.97 -20.69
C LEU A 5 13.09 23.37 -21.08
N THR A 6 13.97 24.36 -21.08
CA THR A 6 13.64 25.74 -21.50
C THR A 6 13.23 25.80 -22.98
N GLN A 7 13.84 24.96 -23.82
CA GLN A 7 13.50 24.87 -25.25
C GLN A 7 12.35 23.89 -25.52
N SER A 8 12.26 22.77 -24.77
CA SER A 8 11.29 21.73 -25.05
C SER A 8 9.91 21.99 -24.45
N LEU A 9 9.82 22.63 -23.27
CA LEU A 9 8.54 22.91 -22.60
C LEU A 9 7.55 23.65 -23.53
N PRO A 10 7.90 24.77 -24.19
CA PRO A 10 6.95 25.50 -25.04
C PRO A 10 6.42 24.66 -26.22
N SER A 11 7.26 23.77 -26.78
CA SER A 11 6.86 22.93 -27.90
C SER A 11 5.89 21.83 -27.45
N HIS A 12 6.11 21.24 -26.27
CA HIS A 12 5.25 20.20 -25.73
C HIS A 12 3.92 20.76 -25.21
N VAL A 13 3.93 21.92 -24.53
CA VAL A 13 2.70 22.59 -24.13
C VAL A 13 1.86 22.92 -25.37
N ARG A 14 2.47 23.48 -26.42
CA ARG A 14 1.74 23.75 -27.65
C ARG A 14 1.20 22.47 -28.33
N ALA A 15 1.94 21.41 -28.31
CA ALA A 15 1.52 20.13 -28.89
C ALA A 15 0.34 19.50 -28.14
N THR A 16 0.29 19.63 -26.81
CA THR A 16 -0.76 19.05 -25.96
C THR A 16 -2.00 19.94 -25.86
N SER A 17 -1.84 21.27 -25.75
CA SER A 17 -2.93 22.24 -25.51
C SER A 17 -3.38 23.03 -26.74
N GLY A 18 -2.55 23.09 -27.79
CA GLY A 18 -2.78 23.96 -28.96
C GLY A 18 -2.52 25.46 -28.67
N ARG A 19 -1.93 25.81 -27.52
CA ARG A 19 -1.69 27.17 -27.04
C ARG A 19 -0.23 27.40 -26.66
N PRO A 20 0.27 28.68 -26.68
CA PRO A 20 1.54 28.99 -26.05
C PRO A 20 1.45 28.91 -24.53
N VAL A 21 2.59 28.79 -23.84
CA VAL A 21 2.64 28.60 -22.36
C VAL A 21 1.92 29.76 -21.63
N GLU A 22 2.07 30.98 -22.11
CA GLU A 22 1.50 32.20 -21.51
C GLU A 22 -0.05 32.19 -21.50
N ASP A 23 -0.67 31.49 -22.43
CA ASP A 23 -2.12 31.39 -22.58
C ASP A 23 -2.69 30.06 -22.06
N SER A 24 -1.83 29.18 -21.51
CA SER A 24 -2.20 27.84 -21.05
C SER A 24 -2.59 27.82 -19.56
N THR A 25 -3.50 26.94 -19.19
CA THR A 25 -3.82 26.66 -17.79
C THR A 25 -2.66 25.90 -17.10
N LEU A 26 -2.61 25.90 -15.77
CA LEU A 26 -1.61 25.11 -15.02
C LEU A 26 -1.69 23.62 -15.38
N MET A 27 -2.89 23.06 -15.54
CA MET A 27 -3.11 21.68 -15.99
C MET A 27 -2.50 21.42 -17.37
N GLU A 28 -2.72 22.32 -18.36
CA GLU A 28 -2.12 22.20 -19.69
C GLU A 28 -0.58 22.30 -19.64
N VAL A 29 -0.04 23.13 -18.75
CA VAL A 29 1.40 23.23 -18.52
C VAL A 29 1.95 21.96 -17.87
N TRP A 30 1.24 21.37 -16.87
CA TRP A 30 1.58 20.09 -16.29
C TRP A 30 1.60 18.97 -17.34
N GLN A 31 0.59 18.92 -18.21
CA GLN A 31 0.54 17.94 -19.30
C GLN A 31 1.72 18.09 -20.27
N GLY A 32 2.03 19.33 -20.66
CA GLY A 32 3.15 19.61 -21.54
C GLY A 32 4.51 19.29 -20.92
N LEU A 33 4.73 19.63 -19.66
CA LEU A 33 5.95 19.29 -18.92
C LEU A 33 6.09 17.78 -18.76
N SER A 34 5.00 17.10 -18.43
CA SER A 34 4.97 15.63 -18.31
C SER A 34 5.28 14.94 -19.63
N ALA A 35 4.73 15.45 -20.75
CA ALA A 35 5.04 14.93 -22.08
C ALA A 35 6.52 15.14 -22.45
N ALA A 36 7.11 16.27 -22.08
CA ALA A 36 8.54 16.53 -22.28
C ALA A 36 9.43 15.54 -21.51
N ILE A 37 9.03 15.17 -20.30
CA ILE A 37 9.75 14.14 -19.51
C ILE A 37 9.61 12.77 -20.15
N VAL A 38 8.43 12.39 -20.64
CA VAL A 38 8.24 11.11 -21.36
C VAL A 38 9.11 11.04 -22.62
N ASP A 39 9.19 12.13 -23.38
CA ASP A 39 10.06 12.21 -24.55
C ASP A 39 11.55 12.04 -24.17
N GLN A 40 11.98 12.68 -23.09
CA GLN A 40 13.35 12.59 -22.56
C GLN A 40 13.78 11.15 -22.23
N ILE A 41 12.88 10.33 -21.72
CA ILE A 41 13.20 8.97 -21.27
C ILE A 41 12.95 7.90 -22.34
N ALA A 42 12.33 8.26 -23.47
CA ALA A 42 11.82 7.30 -24.45
C ALA A 42 12.91 6.35 -25.00
N ASP A 43 14.06 6.87 -25.37
CA ASP A 43 15.17 6.07 -25.91
C ASP A 43 15.75 5.13 -24.84
N ASN A 44 15.94 5.63 -23.63
CA ASN A 44 16.42 4.84 -22.50
C ASN A 44 15.40 3.73 -22.13
N TRP A 45 14.12 4.04 -22.16
CA TRP A 45 13.06 3.07 -21.89
C TRP A 45 13.03 1.94 -22.91
N ALA A 46 13.17 2.28 -24.20
CA ALA A 46 13.26 1.31 -25.27
C ALA A 46 14.51 0.43 -25.12
N ALA A 47 15.68 1.03 -24.87
CA ALA A 47 16.93 0.32 -24.66
C ALA A 47 16.89 -0.62 -23.44
N THR A 48 16.32 -0.16 -22.33
CA THR A 48 16.11 -0.97 -21.11
C THR A 48 15.21 -2.16 -21.39
N THR A 49 14.08 -1.93 -22.07
CA THR A 49 13.14 -3.00 -22.43
C THR A 49 13.80 -4.08 -23.30
N GLU A 50 14.61 -3.68 -24.29
CA GLU A 50 15.34 -4.62 -25.15
C GLU A 50 16.44 -5.36 -24.38
N ARG A 51 17.14 -4.66 -23.49
CA ARG A 51 18.19 -5.27 -22.66
C ARG A 51 17.62 -6.35 -21.75
N TYR A 52 16.55 -6.04 -21.03
CA TYR A 52 15.91 -6.97 -20.09
C TYR A 52 15.33 -8.21 -20.78
N ALA A 53 14.80 -8.08 -22.00
CA ALA A 53 14.18 -9.19 -22.73
C ALA A 53 15.13 -10.34 -23.09
N LYS A 54 16.44 -10.14 -23.01
CA LYS A 54 17.47 -11.13 -23.41
C LYS A 54 17.91 -12.01 -22.24
N GLY A 55 17.73 -11.56 -21.02
CA GLY A 55 18.18 -12.23 -19.81
C GLY A 55 17.03 -12.81 -18.97
N ARG A 56 17.38 -13.26 -17.76
CA ARG A 56 16.39 -13.64 -16.77
C ARG A 56 15.67 -12.39 -16.23
N GLN A 57 14.35 -12.45 -16.17
CA GLN A 57 13.51 -11.36 -15.72
C GLN A 57 12.63 -11.78 -14.54
N GLU A 58 12.29 -10.81 -13.72
CA GLU A 58 11.25 -10.95 -12.73
C GLU A 58 9.97 -10.22 -13.16
N HIS A 59 8.83 -10.86 -12.96
CA HIS A 59 7.49 -10.34 -13.24
C HIS A 59 6.71 -10.19 -11.95
N TYR A 60 6.59 -8.95 -11.48
CA TYR A 60 5.93 -8.65 -10.21
C TYR A 60 4.42 -8.47 -10.42
N PHE A 61 3.64 -9.48 -10.00
CA PHE A 61 2.18 -9.49 -10.17
C PHE A 61 1.51 -8.92 -8.93
N SER A 62 0.77 -7.82 -9.10
CA SER A 62 0.01 -7.21 -8.02
C SER A 62 -1.32 -6.66 -8.50
N ALA A 63 -2.37 -6.84 -7.69
CA ALA A 63 -3.67 -6.22 -7.93
C ALA A 63 -3.65 -4.69 -7.71
N GLU A 64 -2.63 -4.17 -7.00
CA GLU A 64 -2.49 -2.79 -6.62
C GLU A 64 -1.09 -2.25 -6.92
N PHE A 65 -1.04 -1.01 -7.42
CA PHE A 65 0.18 -0.20 -7.49
C PHE A 65 -0.14 1.24 -7.09
N LEU A 66 0.05 1.58 -5.82
CA LEU A 66 -0.24 2.92 -5.31
C LEU A 66 0.92 3.88 -5.63
N MET A 67 0.95 4.34 -6.89
CA MET A 67 2.07 5.10 -7.44
C MET A 67 2.18 6.52 -6.87
N GLY A 68 1.04 7.19 -6.67
CA GLY A 68 1.02 8.62 -6.40
C GLY A 68 1.40 9.44 -7.63
N ARG A 69 1.68 10.74 -7.45
CA ARG A 69 2.10 11.65 -8.51
C ARG A 69 3.44 11.24 -9.12
N ALA A 70 3.55 11.31 -10.45
CA ALA A 70 4.72 10.83 -11.19
C ALA A 70 5.70 11.95 -11.55
N LEU A 71 5.22 13.18 -11.83
CA LEU A 71 6.06 14.23 -12.39
C LEU A 71 7.25 14.57 -11.48
N LEU A 72 7.00 14.90 -10.20
CA LEU A 72 8.08 15.27 -9.29
C LEU A 72 9.04 14.10 -9.05
N ASN A 73 8.51 12.87 -8.96
CA ASN A 73 9.33 11.67 -8.82
C ASN A 73 10.28 11.48 -10.02
N ASN A 74 9.78 11.64 -11.23
CA ASN A 74 10.58 11.56 -12.44
C ASN A 74 11.61 12.69 -12.52
N LEU A 75 11.20 13.94 -12.23
CA LEU A 75 12.13 15.07 -12.19
C LEU A 75 13.26 14.85 -11.17
N SER A 76 12.93 14.34 -9.99
CA SER A 76 13.90 14.04 -8.94
C SER A 76 14.88 12.94 -9.37
N ASN A 77 14.37 11.82 -9.87
CA ASN A 77 15.17 10.68 -10.29
C ASN A 77 16.11 11.02 -11.47
N LEU A 78 15.70 11.92 -12.33
CA LEU A 78 16.47 12.38 -13.49
C LEU A 78 17.38 13.59 -13.19
N GLY A 79 17.33 14.15 -11.97
CA GLY A 79 18.09 15.35 -11.60
C GLY A 79 17.64 16.61 -12.35
N LEU A 80 16.35 16.74 -12.66
CA LEU A 80 15.79 17.81 -13.49
C LEU A 80 14.92 18.81 -12.72
N VAL A 81 14.80 18.69 -11.40
CA VAL A 81 13.91 19.57 -10.59
C VAL A 81 14.24 21.05 -10.79
N GLU A 82 15.51 21.43 -10.63
CA GLU A 82 15.91 22.85 -10.77
C GLU A 82 15.76 23.36 -12.21
N LYS A 83 16.04 22.51 -13.20
CA LYS A 83 15.83 22.87 -14.61
C LYS A 83 14.35 23.08 -14.95
N ALA A 84 13.46 22.28 -14.34
CA ALA A 84 12.02 22.47 -14.50
C ALA A 84 11.58 23.77 -13.83
N ARG A 85 12.10 24.09 -12.65
CA ARG A 85 11.86 25.35 -11.94
C ARG A 85 12.30 26.55 -12.78
N GLU A 86 13.52 26.53 -13.33
CA GLU A 86 14.05 27.58 -14.19
C GLU A 86 13.23 27.75 -15.47
N ALA A 87 12.83 26.65 -16.12
CA ALA A 87 12.03 26.69 -17.34
C ALA A 87 10.64 27.28 -17.11
N LEU A 88 9.99 26.99 -16.00
CA LEU A 88 8.68 27.54 -15.62
C LEU A 88 8.79 28.99 -15.17
N ALA A 89 9.84 29.34 -14.42
CA ALA A 89 10.08 30.72 -13.97
C ALA A 89 10.23 31.72 -15.13
N ALA A 90 10.73 31.30 -16.30
CA ALA A 90 10.79 32.09 -17.51
C ALA A 90 9.40 32.59 -17.98
N TYR A 91 8.34 31.92 -17.56
CA TYR A 91 6.92 32.27 -17.85
C TYR A 91 6.19 32.81 -16.62
N GLY A 92 6.90 33.06 -15.51
CA GLY A 92 6.29 33.53 -14.26
C GLY A 92 5.51 32.45 -13.51
N LEU A 93 5.72 31.16 -13.81
CA LEU A 93 5.04 30.00 -13.19
C LEU A 93 5.88 29.39 -12.09
N ASP A 94 5.22 28.93 -11.02
CA ASP A 94 5.84 28.19 -9.93
C ASP A 94 5.69 26.67 -10.13
N LEU A 95 6.78 25.93 -9.95
CA LEU A 95 6.77 24.48 -10.12
C LEU A 95 5.82 23.79 -9.11
N GLY A 96 5.72 24.28 -7.88
CA GLY A 96 4.83 23.73 -6.88
C GLY A 96 3.37 23.80 -7.31
N GLN A 97 2.95 24.95 -7.86
CA GLN A 97 1.59 25.11 -8.39
C GLN A 97 1.30 24.15 -9.56
N VAL A 98 2.26 23.95 -10.46
CA VAL A 98 2.10 23.01 -11.58
C VAL A 98 2.02 21.55 -11.08
N LEU A 99 2.80 21.20 -10.04
CA LEU A 99 2.76 19.87 -9.44
C LEU A 99 1.43 19.55 -8.74
N GLU A 100 0.75 20.57 -8.19
CA GLU A 100 -0.56 20.37 -7.55
C GLU A 100 -1.69 20.02 -8.54
N GLU A 101 -1.53 20.32 -9.83
CA GLU A 101 -2.48 19.92 -10.87
C GLU A 101 -2.47 18.41 -11.15
N GLU A 102 -1.39 17.69 -10.79
CA GLU A 102 -1.29 16.26 -11.04
C GLU A 102 -2.22 15.47 -10.12
N PRO A 103 -3.18 14.69 -10.65
CA PRO A 103 -3.99 13.80 -9.83
C PRO A 103 -3.15 12.61 -9.33
N ASP A 104 -3.42 12.15 -8.11
CA ASP A 104 -2.88 10.87 -7.65
C ASP A 104 -3.44 9.71 -8.47
N ALA A 105 -2.58 8.88 -9.03
CA ALA A 105 -3.02 7.66 -9.69
C ALA A 105 -3.63 6.69 -8.67
N ALA A 106 -4.96 6.56 -8.69
CA ALA A 106 -5.72 5.85 -7.67
C ALA A 106 -5.71 4.30 -7.88
N LEU A 107 -4.54 3.74 -8.16
CA LEU A 107 -4.32 2.33 -8.53
C LEU A 107 -4.02 1.41 -7.35
N GLY A 108 -4.21 1.88 -6.12
CA GLY A 108 -3.96 1.10 -4.91
C GLY A 108 -4.74 1.63 -3.71
N ASN A 109 -4.83 0.80 -2.67
CA ASN A 109 -5.56 1.13 -1.44
C ASN A 109 -4.61 1.56 -0.31
N GLY A 110 -3.55 0.80 -0.06
CA GLY A 110 -2.73 1.01 1.13
C GLY A 110 -1.33 0.40 1.04
N GLY A 111 -0.92 -0.27 2.12
CA GLY A 111 0.43 -0.81 2.29
C GLY A 111 0.89 -1.73 1.16
N LEU A 112 0.04 -2.65 0.72
CA LEU A 112 0.36 -3.63 -0.34
C LEU A 112 0.65 -2.93 -1.67
N GLY A 113 -0.23 -2.01 -2.11
CA GLY A 113 -0.04 -1.26 -3.36
C GLY A 113 1.11 -0.28 -3.29
N ARG A 114 1.33 0.37 -2.14
CA ARG A 114 2.47 1.28 -1.99
C ARG A 114 3.80 0.54 -1.93
N LEU A 115 3.83 -0.66 -1.32
CA LEU A 115 5.00 -1.54 -1.34
C LEU A 115 5.40 -1.89 -2.77
N ALA A 116 4.44 -2.34 -3.58
CA ALA A 116 4.66 -2.65 -5.00
C ALA A 116 5.24 -1.46 -5.76
N ALA A 117 4.73 -0.24 -5.52
CA ALA A 117 5.26 0.98 -6.12
C ALA A 117 6.70 1.31 -5.65
N CYS A 118 7.01 1.15 -4.35
CA CYS A 118 8.37 1.31 -3.83
C CYS A 118 9.33 0.28 -4.44
N PHE A 119 8.88 -0.96 -4.61
CA PHE A 119 9.69 -2.03 -5.18
C PHE A 119 10.07 -1.74 -6.64
N LEU A 120 9.12 -1.25 -7.45
CA LEU A 120 9.43 -0.88 -8.84
C LEU A 120 10.44 0.28 -8.91
N ASP A 121 10.31 1.29 -8.05
CA ASP A 121 11.27 2.40 -7.94
C ASP A 121 12.67 1.87 -7.59
N SER A 122 12.76 0.96 -6.62
CA SER A 122 14.03 0.33 -6.23
C SER A 122 14.60 -0.56 -7.33
N CYS A 123 13.77 -1.35 -8.02
CA CYS A 123 14.23 -2.18 -9.13
C CYS A 123 14.84 -1.32 -10.25
N ALA A 124 14.18 -0.22 -10.62
CA ALA A 124 14.71 0.70 -11.64
C ALA A 124 16.01 1.36 -11.17
N THR A 125 16.10 1.78 -9.90
CA THR A 125 17.29 2.42 -9.32
C THR A 125 18.49 1.47 -9.24
N LEU A 126 18.24 0.19 -9.03
CA LEU A 126 19.25 -0.87 -8.93
C LEU A 126 19.53 -1.57 -10.26
N ASP A 127 18.98 -1.06 -11.36
CA ASP A 127 19.14 -1.60 -12.71
C ASP A 127 18.67 -3.07 -12.87
N LEU A 128 17.71 -3.50 -12.05
CA LEU A 128 17.22 -4.89 -12.05
C LEU A 128 16.15 -5.13 -13.11
N PRO A 129 16.22 -6.26 -13.84
CA PRO A 129 15.27 -6.61 -14.90
C PRO A 129 13.91 -7.06 -14.34
N VAL A 130 13.14 -6.11 -13.83
CA VAL A 130 11.82 -6.31 -13.22
C VAL A 130 10.74 -5.55 -13.98
N ARG A 131 9.59 -6.19 -14.19
CA ARG A 131 8.40 -5.57 -14.75
C ARG A 131 7.20 -5.80 -13.84
N GLY A 132 6.46 -4.73 -13.51
CA GLY A 132 5.20 -4.83 -12.79
C GLY A 132 4.03 -5.14 -13.72
N TYR A 133 3.06 -5.93 -13.24
CA TYR A 133 1.82 -6.27 -13.95
C TYR A 133 0.62 -6.14 -13.03
N GLY A 134 -0.44 -5.46 -13.52
CA GLY A 134 -1.67 -5.24 -12.78
C GLY A 134 -2.82 -4.79 -13.68
N ILE A 135 -3.79 -4.09 -13.10
CA ILE A 135 -4.98 -3.58 -13.79
C ILE A 135 -4.94 -2.05 -13.81
N LEU A 136 -5.30 -1.46 -14.95
CA LEU A 136 -5.54 -0.03 -15.10
C LEU A 136 -6.98 0.27 -14.70
N TYR A 137 -7.20 0.57 -13.42
CA TYR A 137 -8.52 0.91 -12.93
C TYR A 137 -8.94 2.31 -13.38
N ARG A 138 -10.16 2.42 -13.93
CA ARG A 138 -10.69 3.70 -14.39
C ARG A 138 -10.92 4.68 -13.24
N TYR A 139 -11.50 4.21 -12.14
CA TYR A 139 -11.81 5.01 -10.95
C TYR A 139 -10.95 4.63 -9.74
N GLY A 140 -10.12 3.60 -9.88
CA GLY A 140 -9.22 3.09 -8.83
C GLY A 140 -9.95 2.76 -7.54
N LEU A 141 -9.35 3.18 -6.41
CA LEU A 141 -10.06 3.25 -5.14
C LEU A 141 -10.90 4.54 -5.13
N PHE A 142 -12.06 4.51 -4.50
CA PHE A 142 -12.99 5.63 -4.44
C PHE A 142 -12.36 6.90 -3.83
N LYS A 143 -12.86 8.08 -4.26
CA LYS A 143 -12.65 9.34 -3.58
C LYS A 143 -13.55 9.41 -2.35
N GLN A 144 -12.95 9.65 -1.17
CA GLN A 144 -13.69 9.79 0.08
C GLN A 144 -14.12 11.23 0.27
N LEU A 145 -15.40 11.44 0.53
CA LEU A 145 -15.96 12.68 1.05
C LEU A 145 -16.66 12.40 2.38
N PHE A 146 -16.97 13.45 3.12
CA PHE A 146 -17.76 13.37 4.33
C PHE A 146 -19.11 14.07 4.15
N ASP A 147 -20.17 13.38 4.56
CA ASP A 147 -21.50 13.95 4.74
C ASP A 147 -21.87 13.82 6.22
N ASN A 148 -21.96 14.94 6.90
CA ASN A 148 -22.20 14.99 8.35
C ASN A 148 -21.24 14.07 9.15
N GLY A 149 -19.97 14.04 8.76
CA GLY A 149 -18.94 13.19 9.37
C GLY A 149 -18.97 11.71 8.98
N PHE A 150 -19.95 11.27 8.18
CA PHE A 150 -19.96 9.92 7.61
C PHE A 150 -19.15 9.84 6.32
N GLN A 151 -18.39 8.76 6.16
CA GLN A 151 -17.72 8.49 4.89
C GLN A 151 -18.74 8.19 3.79
N THR A 152 -18.59 8.90 2.67
CA THR A 152 -19.25 8.60 1.39
C THR A 152 -18.20 8.30 0.32
N GLU A 153 -18.54 7.39 -0.60
CA GLU A 153 -17.64 6.93 -1.66
C GLU A 153 -18.08 7.52 -3.01
N HIS A 154 -17.14 8.14 -3.71
CA HIS A 154 -17.34 8.74 -5.01
C HIS A 154 -16.33 8.21 -6.02
N PRO A 155 -16.65 8.19 -7.33
CA PRO A 155 -15.67 7.88 -8.36
C PRO A 155 -14.46 8.83 -8.28
N ASP A 156 -13.27 8.29 -8.52
CA ASP A 156 -12.05 9.09 -8.65
C ASP A 156 -11.59 9.07 -10.12
N PRO A 157 -11.99 10.07 -10.94
CA PRO A 157 -11.72 10.09 -12.37
C PRO A 157 -10.31 10.58 -12.70
N TRP A 158 -9.29 10.03 -12.07
CA TRP A 158 -7.91 10.48 -12.10
C TRP A 158 -7.28 10.59 -13.52
N MET A 159 -7.84 9.91 -14.53
CA MET A 159 -7.35 9.98 -15.92
C MET A 159 -8.27 10.78 -16.85
N GLU A 160 -9.33 11.42 -16.37
CA GLU A 160 -10.37 11.99 -17.23
C GLU A 160 -9.83 13.12 -18.13
N GLU A 161 -8.93 13.94 -17.62
CA GLU A 161 -8.30 15.03 -18.36
C GLU A 161 -7.04 14.60 -19.12
N GLY A 162 -6.76 13.29 -19.16
CA GLY A 162 -5.54 12.73 -19.71
C GLY A 162 -4.43 12.60 -18.67
N TYR A 163 -3.58 11.59 -18.87
CA TYR A 163 -2.44 11.34 -17.97
C TYR A 163 -1.22 10.96 -18.83
N PRO A 164 -0.31 11.89 -19.12
CA PRO A 164 0.76 11.71 -20.12
C PRO A 164 1.72 10.55 -19.82
N PHE A 165 1.84 10.15 -18.57
CA PHE A 165 2.69 9.02 -18.17
C PHE A 165 2.09 7.65 -18.45
N VAL A 166 0.82 7.55 -18.90
CA VAL A 166 0.12 6.28 -19.19
C VAL A 166 0.03 6.09 -20.69
N ILE A 167 0.82 5.19 -21.25
CA ILE A 167 0.98 5.00 -22.70
C ILE A 167 0.31 3.73 -23.16
N ARG A 168 -0.71 3.84 -24.01
CA ARG A 168 -1.41 2.70 -24.64
C ARG A 168 -0.49 1.93 -25.60
N ARG A 169 -0.52 0.60 -25.53
CA ARG A 169 0.25 -0.33 -26.38
C ARG A 169 -0.69 -1.28 -27.13
N GLU A 170 -1.43 -0.75 -28.08
CA GLU A 170 -2.47 -1.50 -28.83
C GLU A 170 -1.94 -2.79 -29.44
N GLU A 171 -0.71 -2.74 -29.99
CA GLU A 171 -0.04 -3.86 -30.67
C GLU A 171 0.33 -5.04 -29.74
N ARG A 172 0.20 -4.82 -28.43
CA ARG A 172 0.46 -5.81 -27.37
C ARG A 172 -0.80 -6.38 -26.75
N SER A 173 -1.98 -6.03 -27.30
CA SER A 173 -3.27 -6.52 -26.78
C SER A 173 -3.35 -8.05 -26.76
N ARG A 174 -4.10 -8.58 -25.82
CA ARG A 174 -4.37 -10.02 -25.65
C ARG A 174 -5.86 -10.27 -25.55
N ILE A 175 -6.27 -11.49 -25.86
CA ILE A 175 -7.66 -11.92 -25.68
C ILE A 175 -7.75 -12.76 -24.42
N VAL A 176 -8.66 -12.39 -23.54
CA VAL A 176 -8.99 -13.16 -22.34
C VAL A 176 -10.41 -13.66 -22.48
N SER A 177 -10.58 -14.98 -22.43
CA SER A 177 -11.88 -15.63 -22.63
C SER A 177 -12.40 -16.21 -21.32
N TYR A 178 -13.64 -15.90 -21.02
CA TYR A 178 -14.47 -16.51 -20.00
C TYR A 178 -15.55 -17.35 -20.69
N ALA A 179 -16.24 -18.19 -19.96
CA ALA A 179 -17.33 -18.98 -20.53
C ALA A 179 -18.51 -18.12 -21.01
N ASP A 180 -18.71 -16.95 -20.39
CA ASP A 180 -19.82 -16.04 -20.62
C ASP A 180 -19.43 -14.72 -21.31
N LEU A 181 -18.12 -14.46 -21.51
CA LEU A 181 -17.63 -13.19 -22.03
C LEU A 181 -16.21 -13.37 -22.62
N THR A 182 -15.93 -12.72 -23.74
CA THR A 182 -14.58 -12.59 -24.27
C THR A 182 -14.21 -11.13 -24.33
N VAL A 183 -13.02 -10.79 -23.82
CA VAL A 183 -12.59 -9.40 -23.71
C VAL A 183 -11.20 -9.21 -24.33
N ARG A 184 -10.94 -8.01 -24.80
CA ARG A 184 -9.63 -7.57 -25.20
C ARG A 184 -8.93 -6.92 -24.02
N ALA A 185 -7.82 -7.50 -23.58
CA ALA A 185 -6.92 -6.92 -22.60
C ALA A 185 -5.93 -6.01 -23.34
N VAL A 186 -6.07 -4.70 -23.16
CA VAL A 186 -5.21 -3.70 -23.78
C VAL A 186 -4.21 -3.20 -22.75
N PRO A 187 -2.89 -3.33 -22.98
CA PRO A 187 -1.90 -2.90 -22.02
C PRO A 187 -1.61 -1.40 -22.15
N TYR A 188 -1.41 -0.80 -20.99
CA TYR A 188 -0.91 0.55 -20.83
C TYR A 188 0.35 0.50 -19.98
N ASP A 189 1.40 1.16 -20.46
CA ASP A 189 2.70 1.19 -19.80
C ASP A 189 2.91 2.50 -19.08
N ILE A 190 3.43 2.40 -17.84
CA ILE A 190 3.94 3.52 -17.07
C ILE A 190 5.46 3.32 -16.93
N ALA A 191 6.22 4.34 -17.32
CA ALA A 191 7.66 4.35 -17.16
C ALA A 191 8.05 4.53 -15.69
N ILE A 192 9.01 3.74 -15.23
CA ILE A 192 9.56 3.80 -13.88
C ILE A 192 11.02 4.23 -13.98
N THR A 193 11.29 5.51 -13.74
CA THR A 193 12.66 6.04 -13.76
C THR A 193 13.44 5.62 -12.52
N GLY A 194 14.69 5.20 -12.69
CA GLY A 194 15.59 4.95 -11.58
C GLY A 194 16.37 6.22 -11.20
N TYR A 195 16.77 6.32 -9.93
CA TYR A 195 17.57 7.45 -9.42
C TYR A 195 19.03 7.28 -9.78
N GLY A 196 19.59 8.26 -10.49
CA GLY A 196 21.01 8.30 -10.87
C GLY A 196 21.43 7.16 -11.81
N THR A 197 20.51 6.64 -12.61
CA THR A 197 20.73 5.64 -13.65
C THR A 197 20.03 6.04 -14.94
N LYS A 198 20.43 5.40 -16.05
CA LYS A 198 19.73 5.54 -17.34
C LYS A 198 18.56 4.57 -17.49
N ASN A 199 18.52 3.51 -16.68
CA ASN A 199 17.49 2.48 -16.78
C ASN A 199 16.10 3.04 -16.48
N VAL A 200 15.14 2.60 -17.30
CA VAL A 200 13.72 2.93 -17.14
C VAL A 200 12.92 1.63 -17.16
N GLY A 201 12.43 1.23 -15.97
CA GLY A 201 11.56 0.08 -15.82
C GLY A 201 10.16 0.30 -16.38
N THR A 202 9.34 -0.74 -16.34
CA THR A 202 7.96 -0.69 -16.87
C THR A 202 6.97 -1.26 -15.85
N LEU A 203 5.92 -0.50 -15.57
CA LEU A 203 4.69 -1.00 -14.99
C LEU A 203 3.67 -1.17 -16.11
N ARG A 204 3.22 -2.40 -16.38
CA ARG A 204 2.21 -2.73 -17.37
C ARG A 204 0.87 -2.99 -16.71
N LEU A 205 -0.12 -2.19 -17.07
CA LEU A 205 -1.46 -2.27 -16.53
C LEU A 205 -2.46 -2.62 -17.65
N TRP A 206 -3.31 -3.60 -17.37
CA TRP A 206 -4.28 -4.08 -18.34
C TRP A 206 -5.62 -3.39 -18.16
N LYS A 207 -6.17 -2.87 -19.26
CA LYS A 207 -7.53 -2.36 -19.32
C LYS A 207 -8.39 -3.34 -20.11
N ALA A 208 -9.55 -3.68 -19.57
CA ALA A 208 -10.53 -4.50 -20.29
C ALA A 208 -11.31 -3.63 -21.27
N GLU A 209 -11.30 -4.07 -22.54
CA GLU A 209 -12.06 -3.44 -23.61
C GLU A 209 -12.91 -4.50 -24.34
N PRO A 210 -14.10 -4.15 -24.80
CA PRO A 210 -14.96 -5.09 -25.52
C PRO A 210 -14.35 -5.48 -26.88
N ILE A 211 -14.74 -6.64 -27.38
CA ILE A 211 -14.38 -7.05 -28.75
C ILE A 211 -15.16 -6.17 -29.75
N GLU A 212 -16.44 -5.96 -29.46
CA GLU A 212 -17.32 -5.06 -30.20
C GLU A 212 -17.80 -3.95 -29.27
N GLU A 213 -17.46 -2.72 -29.59
CA GLU A 213 -17.77 -1.56 -28.76
C GLU A 213 -19.28 -1.27 -28.67
N PHE A 214 -20.03 -1.62 -29.71
CA PHE A 214 -21.38 -1.14 -29.89
C PHE A 214 -22.18 -2.05 -30.82
N ASP A 215 -23.29 -2.58 -30.32
CA ASP A 215 -24.23 -3.35 -31.14
C ASP A 215 -25.14 -2.38 -31.93
N TYR A 216 -24.75 -2.13 -33.17
CA TYR A 216 -25.44 -1.20 -34.04
C TYR A 216 -26.87 -1.66 -34.39
N ASP A 217 -27.09 -2.98 -34.49
CA ASP A 217 -28.41 -3.55 -34.80
C ASP A 217 -29.38 -3.41 -33.63
N ALA A 218 -28.92 -3.65 -32.42
CA ALA A 218 -29.68 -3.38 -31.21
C ALA A 218 -30.06 -1.89 -31.11
N PHE A 219 -29.10 -0.99 -31.38
CA PHE A 219 -29.35 0.45 -31.36
C PHE A 219 -30.39 0.89 -32.40
N ASN A 220 -30.23 0.44 -33.65
CA ASN A 220 -31.19 0.73 -34.73
C ASN A 220 -32.61 0.19 -34.44
N SER A 221 -32.68 -0.89 -33.67
CA SER A 221 -33.93 -1.47 -33.19
C SER A 221 -34.49 -0.78 -31.94
N GLN A 222 -33.92 0.38 -31.55
CA GLN A 222 -34.26 1.17 -30.35
C GLN A 222 -34.07 0.43 -29.01
N ARG A 223 -33.25 -0.62 -28.99
CA ARG A 223 -32.82 -1.32 -27.79
C ARG A 223 -31.53 -0.71 -27.29
N PHE A 224 -31.59 0.56 -26.86
CA PHE A 224 -30.38 1.37 -26.55
C PHE A 224 -29.53 0.79 -25.42
N THR A 225 -30.18 0.26 -24.39
CA THR A 225 -29.48 -0.38 -23.27
C THR A 225 -28.78 -1.66 -23.72
N ASP A 226 -29.44 -2.49 -24.52
CA ASP A 226 -28.87 -3.75 -25.02
C ASP A 226 -27.62 -3.48 -25.87
N ALA A 227 -27.66 -2.37 -26.66
CA ALA A 227 -26.57 -1.99 -27.53
C ALA A 227 -25.23 -1.77 -26.83
N ILE A 228 -25.22 -1.57 -25.48
CA ILE A 228 -24.03 -1.28 -24.68
C ILE A 228 -23.80 -2.28 -23.53
N VAL A 229 -24.68 -3.27 -23.34
CA VAL A 229 -24.60 -4.20 -22.17
C VAL A 229 -23.26 -4.92 -22.10
N ASP A 230 -22.80 -5.52 -23.20
CA ASP A 230 -21.56 -6.30 -23.20
C ASP A 230 -20.33 -5.39 -23.03
N ARG A 231 -20.40 -4.17 -23.55
CA ARG A 231 -19.39 -3.14 -23.28
C ARG A 231 -19.30 -2.83 -21.80
N GLU A 232 -20.41 -2.56 -21.12
CA GLU A 232 -20.43 -2.21 -19.70
C GLU A 232 -19.93 -3.38 -18.83
N ARG A 233 -20.39 -4.61 -19.12
CA ARG A 233 -19.90 -5.83 -18.44
C ARG A 233 -18.38 -6.02 -18.59
N THR A 234 -17.85 -5.72 -19.75
CA THR A 234 -16.42 -5.77 -20.02
C THR A 234 -15.69 -4.71 -19.22
N MET A 235 -16.18 -3.46 -19.26
CA MET A 235 -15.56 -2.34 -18.56
C MET A 235 -15.55 -2.51 -17.04
N ASP A 236 -16.54 -3.21 -16.46
CA ASP A 236 -16.58 -3.50 -15.02
C ASP A 236 -15.31 -4.21 -14.51
N ILE A 237 -14.66 -5.02 -15.35
CA ILE A 237 -13.45 -5.76 -15.00
C ILE A 237 -12.32 -4.81 -14.56
N SER A 238 -12.19 -3.65 -15.21
CA SER A 238 -11.16 -2.65 -14.91
C SER A 238 -11.73 -1.32 -14.42
N ARG A 239 -12.93 -1.31 -13.84
CA ARG A 239 -13.61 -0.08 -13.41
C ARG A 239 -13.15 0.38 -12.04
N VAL A 240 -13.18 -0.50 -11.05
CA VAL A 240 -12.97 -0.18 -9.63
C VAL A 240 -12.04 -1.20 -8.99
N LEU A 241 -11.10 -0.72 -8.16
CA LEU A 241 -10.29 -1.56 -7.29
C LEU A 241 -11.13 -2.01 -6.08
N TYR A 242 -11.13 -3.30 -5.80
CA TYR A 242 -11.88 -3.92 -4.71
C TYR A 242 -13.39 -3.60 -4.71
N PRO A 243 -14.11 -4.01 -5.78
CA PRO A 243 -15.56 -3.92 -5.75
C PRO A 243 -16.14 -4.68 -4.56
N ASN A 244 -17.29 -4.22 -4.06
CA ASN A 244 -17.98 -4.86 -2.94
C ASN A 244 -18.29 -6.33 -3.27
N ASP A 245 -17.82 -7.25 -2.44
CA ASP A 245 -17.93 -8.70 -2.59
C ASP A 245 -18.82 -9.37 -1.53
N THR A 246 -19.71 -8.62 -0.93
CA THR A 246 -20.70 -9.15 0.02
C THR A 246 -21.75 -10.04 -0.66
N THR A 247 -21.90 -9.93 -1.98
CA THR A 247 -22.81 -10.74 -2.79
C THR A 247 -22.05 -11.73 -3.68
N PHE A 248 -22.74 -12.75 -4.19
CA PHE A 248 -22.16 -13.70 -5.13
C PHE A 248 -21.62 -13.02 -6.40
N GLU A 249 -22.38 -12.09 -6.98
CA GLU A 249 -21.94 -11.37 -8.20
C GLU A 249 -20.73 -10.46 -7.95
N GLY A 250 -20.62 -9.87 -6.75
CA GLY A 250 -19.42 -9.12 -6.35
C GLY A 250 -18.18 -10.02 -6.26
N LYS A 251 -18.34 -11.24 -5.72
CA LYS A 251 -17.28 -12.25 -5.71
C LYS A 251 -16.90 -12.70 -7.12
N VAL A 252 -17.87 -12.94 -7.98
CA VAL A 252 -17.65 -13.25 -9.40
C VAL A 252 -16.83 -12.17 -10.08
N LEU A 253 -17.15 -10.90 -9.87
CA LEU A 253 -16.38 -9.79 -10.46
C LEU A 253 -14.93 -9.76 -9.93
N ARG A 254 -14.70 -9.96 -8.64
CA ARG A 254 -13.34 -10.02 -8.09
C ARG A 254 -12.50 -11.15 -8.67
N VAL A 255 -13.05 -12.35 -8.75
CA VAL A 255 -12.36 -13.48 -9.36
C VAL A 255 -12.10 -13.24 -10.85
N ARG A 256 -13.04 -12.61 -11.56
CA ARG A 256 -12.89 -12.21 -12.96
C ARG A 256 -11.73 -11.21 -13.13
N GLN A 257 -11.60 -10.21 -12.27
CA GLN A 257 -10.49 -9.24 -12.27
C GLN A 257 -9.14 -9.94 -12.07
N GLN A 258 -9.04 -10.86 -11.10
CA GLN A 258 -7.82 -11.60 -10.80
C GLN A 258 -7.37 -12.44 -12.01
N TYR A 259 -8.28 -13.19 -12.62
CA TYR A 259 -7.97 -13.97 -13.82
C TYR A 259 -7.59 -13.09 -15.01
N PHE A 260 -8.27 -11.96 -15.18
CA PHE A 260 -8.05 -11.03 -16.29
C PHE A 260 -6.57 -10.63 -16.42
N PHE A 261 -6.01 -10.04 -15.39
CA PHE A 261 -4.63 -9.56 -15.48
C PHE A 261 -3.61 -10.69 -15.44
N CYS A 262 -3.89 -11.78 -14.73
CA CYS A 262 -3.02 -12.96 -14.73
C CYS A 262 -2.90 -13.57 -16.13
N SER A 263 -4.02 -13.82 -16.80
CA SER A 263 -4.06 -14.42 -18.12
C SER A 263 -3.39 -13.52 -19.18
N ALA A 264 -3.76 -12.24 -19.21
CA ALA A 264 -3.18 -11.28 -20.15
C ALA A 264 -1.65 -11.15 -19.98
N SER A 265 -1.18 -11.11 -18.75
CA SER A 265 0.25 -11.01 -18.42
C SER A 265 1.02 -12.26 -18.83
N LEU A 266 0.51 -13.44 -18.49
CA LEU A 266 1.18 -14.70 -18.85
C LEU A 266 1.22 -14.95 -20.35
N GLN A 267 0.13 -14.65 -21.08
CA GLN A 267 0.13 -14.72 -22.54
C GLN A 267 1.23 -13.84 -23.15
N GLU A 268 1.44 -12.64 -22.59
CA GLU A 268 2.50 -11.76 -23.05
C GLU A 268 3.88 -12.29 -22.70
N ILE A 269 4.09 -12.74 -21.46
CA ILE A 269 5.39 -13.24 -21.00
C ILE A 269 5.81 -14.48 -21.81
N VAL A 270 4.87 -15.42 -22.04
CA VAL A 270 5.13 -16.60 -22.88
C VAL A 270 5.43 -16.20 -24.31
N ALA A 271 4.68 -15.25 -24.89
CA ALA A 271 4.95 -14.77 -26.26
C ALA A 271 6.31 -14.06 -26.35
N ASN A 272 6.74 -13.33 -25.34
CA ASN A 272 8.06 -12.72 -25.28
C ASN A 272 9.15 -13.80 -25.17
N TYR A 273 8.97 -14.80 -24.32
CA TYR A 273 9.88 -15.93 -24.22
C TYR A 273 10.04 -16.63 -25.57
N VAL A 274 8.94 -17.00 -26.22
CA VAL A 274 8.98 -17.67 -27.53
C VAL A 274 9.74 -16.84 -28.59
N ARG A 275 9.57 -15.53 -28.58
CA ARG A 275 10.24 -14.60 -29.50
C ARG A 275 11.76 -14.60 -29.32
N HIS A 276 12.25 -14.67 -28.07
CA HIS A 276 13.68 -14.51 -27.77
C HIS A 276 14.43 -15.82 -27.55
N HIS A 277 13.73 -16.88 -27.09
CA HIS A 277 14.33 -18.14 -26.66
C HIS A 277 13.81 -19.38 -27.44
N GLY A 278 12.80 -19.20 -28.31
CA GLY A 278 12.24 -20.29 -29.13
C GLY A 278 11.02 -20.94 -28.47
N THR A 279 10.48 -21.97 -29.14
CA THR A 279 9.21 -22.62 -28.80
C THR A 279 9.30 -23.71 -27.75
N ASP A 280 10.49 -24.11 -27.33
CA ASP A 280 10.67 -25.04 -26.21
C ASP A 280 10.48 -24.33 -24.87
N LEU A 281 9.33 -24.58 -24.24
CA LEU A 281 8.95 -23.95 -22.97
C LEU A 281 9.46 -24.73 -21.75
N THR A 282 10.15 -25.82 -21.90
CA THR A 282 10.73 -26.57 -20.77
C THR A 282 11.79 -25.74 -20.01
N GLY A 283 12.46 -24.81 -20.69
CA GLY A 283 13.41 -23.84 -20.15
C GLY A 283 12.79 -22.51 -19.67
N PHE A 284 11.46 -22.34 -19.72
CA PHE A 284 10.79 -21.08 -19.43
C PHE A 284 11.17 -20.48 -18.07
N ALA A 285 11.23 -21.32 -17.02
CA ALA A 285 11.57 -20.91 -15.66
C ALA A 285 13.04 -20.48 -15.48
N GLU A 286 13.91 -20.74 -16.45
CA GLU A 286 15.30 -20.26 -16.40
C GLU A 286 15.40 -18.76 -16.71
N TYR A 287 14.44 -18.25 -17.48
CA TYR A 287 14.39 -16.86 -17.93
C TYR A 287 13.30 -16.03 -17.26
N ASN A 288 12.33 -16.67 -16.61
CA ASN A 288 11.19 -15.98 -16.03
C ASN A 288 10.92 -16.45 -14.62
N ALA A 289 10.88 -15.51 -13.68
CA ALA A 289 10.34 -15.68 -12.36
C ALA A 289 9.10 -14.79 -12.21
N VAL A 290 8.13 -15.21 -11.42
CA VAL A 290 6.89 -14.47 -11.17
C VAL A 290 6.66 -14.37 -9.66
N GLN A 291 6.66 -13.15 -9.12
CA GLN A 291 6.35 -12.90 -7.73
C GLN A 291 4.86 -12.63 -7.57
N LEU A 292 4.20 -13.43 -6.77
CA LEU A 292 2.80 -13.28 -6.40
C LEU A 292 2.71 -12.38 -5.16
N ASN A 293 2.24 -11.15 -5.37
CA ASN A 293 2.03 -10.19 -4.28
C ASN A 293 0.67 -10.44 -3.63
N ASP A 294 0.66 -11.21 -2.54
CA ASP A 294 -0.49 -11.81 -1.89
C ASP A 294 -1.17 -12.91 -2.75
N THR A 295 -2.40 -13.27 -2.42
CA THR A 295 -3.17 -14.33 -3.10
C THR A 295 -3.91 -13.85 -4.34
N HIS A 296 -4.02 -12.54 -4.55
CA HIS A 296 -4.75 -11.97 -5.69
C HIS A 296 -4.30 -12.50 -7.06
N PRO A 297 -2.98 -12.71 -7.32
CA PRO A 297 -2.51 -13.25 -8.60
C PRO A 297 -2.35 -14.77 -8.65
N VAL A 298 -2.83 -15.53 -7.69
CA VAL A 298 -2.61 -16.98 -7.63
C VAL A 298 -3.23 -17.73 -8.82
N LEU A 299 -4.28 -17.18 -9.46
CA LEU A 299 -4.83 -17.73 -10.70
C LEU A 299 -3.82 -17.79 -11.85
N ALA A 300 -2.69 -17.11 -11.74
CA ALA A 300 -1.58 -17.26 -12.68
C ALA A 300 -1.00 -18.68 -12.70
N ILE A 301 -1.07 -19.42 -11.58
CA ILE A 301 -0.58 -20.79 -11.49
C ILE A 301 -1.34 -21.74 -12.42
N PRO A 302 -2.67 -21.92 -12.26
CA PRO A 302 -3.43 -22.78 -13.17
C PRO A 302 -3.50 -22.21 -14.59
N GLU A 303 -3.41 -20.92 -14.79
CA GLU A 303 -3.40 -20.30 -16.12
C GLU A 303 -2.08 -20.64 -16.88
N LEU A 304 -0.92 -20.58 -16.22
CA LEU A 304 0.32 -21.00 -16.86
C LEU A 304 0.26 -22.50 -17.20
N MET A 305 -0.29 -23.34 -16.34
CA MET A 305 -0.55 -24.76 -16.67
C MET A 305 -1.40 -24.89 -17.94
N ARG A 306 -2.50 -24.12 -18.04
CA ARG A 306 -3.37 -24.13 -19.23
C ARG A 306 -2.59 -23.74 -20.49
N ILE A 307 -1.86 -22.62 -20.47
CA ILE A 307 -1.09 -22.14 -21.61
C ILE A 307 -0.08 -23.19 -22.04
N LEU A 308 0.71 -23.74 -21.12
CA LEU A 308 1.73 -24.74 -21.43
C LEU A 308 1.13 -26.03 -22.02
N MET A 309 0.02 -26.49 -21.48
CA MET A 309 -0.61 -27.74 -21.94
C MET A 309 -1.46 -27.56 -23.18
N ASP A 310 -2.40 -26.61 -23.14
CA ASP A 310 -3.45 -26.51 -24.15
C ASP A 310 -3.00 -25.73 -25.42
N GLU A 311 -2.07 -24.77 -25.25
CA GLU A 311 -1.56 -23.95 -26.37
C GLU A 311 -0.22 -24.44 -26.91
N HIS A 312 0.61 -25.06 -26.04
CA HIS A 312 1.97 -25.49 -26.43
C HIS A 312 2.19 -26.99 -26.31
N GLY A 313 1.20 -27.77 -25.90
CA GLY A 313 1.20 -29.21 -25.99
C GLY A 313 2.12 -29.95 -25.00
N LEU A 314 2.56 -29.30 -23.88
CA LEU A 314 3.31 -30.00 -22.85
C LEU A 314 2.42 -30.98 -22.10
N GLY A 315 3.00 -32.08 -21.66
CA GLY A 315 2.34 -32.98 -20.70
C GLY A 315 2.24 -32.37 -19.32
N TRP A 316 1.32 -32.88 -18.48
CA TRP A 316 1.10 -32.34 -17.12
C TRP A 316 2.41 -32.26 -16.32
N GLU A 317 3.19 -33.30 -16.28
CA GLU A 317 4.41 -33.39 -15.47
C GLU A 317 5.47 -32.36 -15.92
N GLU A 318 5.60 -32.17 -17.22
CA GLU A 318 6.51 -31.16 -17.79
C GLU A 318 6.03 -29.73 -17.46
N ALA A 319 4.74 -29.45 -17.67
CA ALA A 319 4.13 -28.18 -17.35
C ALA A 319 4.25 -27.86 -15.86
N TRP A 320 3.94 -28.83 -14.97
CA TRP A 320 4.05 -28.64 -13.53
C TRP A 320 5.48 -28.38 -13.07
N LYS A 321 6.47 -29.04 -13.68
CA LYS A 321 7.89 -28.80 -13.41
C LYS A 321 8.31 -27.38 -13.78
N VAL A 322 7.74 -26.80 -14.84
CA VAL A 322 7.98 -25.40 -15.22
C VAL A 322 7.29 -24.48 -14.21
N VAL A 323 6.01 -24.69 -13.95
CA VAL A 323 5.19 -23.88 -13.05
C VAL A 323 5.79 -23.82 -11.65
N SER A 324 6.16 -24.97 -11.08
CA SER A 324 6.72 -25.05 -9.71
C SER A 324 8.11 -24.40 -9.55
N LYS A 325 8.75 -23.98 -10.64
CA LYS A 325 10.01 -23.23 -10.65
C LYS A 325 9.85 -21.77 -11.06
N THR A 326 8.66 -21.37 -11.49
CA THR A 326 8.37 -20.03 -11.98
C THR A 326 7.84 -19.11 -10.88
N PHE A 327 6.99 -19.60 -9.97
CA PHE A 327 6.28 -18.77 -9.01
C PHE A 327 6.95 -18.72 -7.64
N ALA A 328 6.98 -17.51 -7.08
CA ALA A 328 7.28 -17.22 -5.68
C ALA A 328 6.10 -16.48 -5.05
N TYR A 329 5.79 -16.75 -3.79
CA TYR A 329 4.62 -16.23 -3.10
C TYR A 329 5.03 -15.40 -1.89
N THR A 330 4.54 -14.16 -1.83
CA THR A 330 4.61 -13.32 -0.63
C THR A 330 3.27 -13.33 0.09
N ASN A 331 3.26 -13.78 1.34
CA ASN A 331 2.09 -13.69 2.22
C ASN A 331 2.06 -12.34 2.94
N HIS A 332 0.90 -11.67 2.93
CA HIS A 332 0.66 -10.41 3.65
C HIS A 332 -0.37 -10.55 4.77
N THR A 333 -0.84 -11.75 5.05
CA THR A 333 -1.94 -12.04 5.96
C THR A 333 -1.44 -12.81 7.17
N VAL A 334 -1.77 -12.37 8.38
CA VAL A 334 -1.37 -13.06 9.61
C VAL A 334 -2.38 -14.14 9.97
N LEU A 335 -3.67 -13.88 9.84
CA LEU A 335 -4.75 -14.77 10.29
C LEU A 335 -5.11 -15.80 9.21
N ALA A 336 -5.09 -17.08 9.55
CA ALA A 336 -5.45 -18.16 8.64
C ALA A 336 -6.89 -18.02 8.11
N GLU A 337 -7.83 -17.57 8.95
CA GLU A 337 -9.22 -17.31 8.58
C GLU A 337 -9.43 -16.15 7.60
N ALA A 338 -8.44 -15.25 7.50
CA ALA A 338 -8.46 -14.12 6.56
C ALA A 338 -7.79 -14.45 5.21
N LEU A 339 -7.26 -15.68 5.04
CA LEU A 339 -6.73 -16.13 3.76
C LEU A 339 -7.83 -16.26 2.72
N GLU A 340 -7.57 -15.77 1.52
CA GLU A 340 -8.56 -15.67 0.45
C GLU A 340 -9.07 -17.04 0.00
N THR A 341 -10.38 -17.19 -0.04
CA THR A 341 -11.07 -18.39 -0.50
C THR A 341 -12.21 -18.04 -1.45
N TRP A 342 -12.45 -18.91 -2.41
CA TRP A 342 -13.53 -18.74 -3.39
C TRP A 342 -14.38 -20.00 -3.55
N ASP A 343 -15.66 -19.82 -3.87
CA ASP A 343 -16.53 -20.92 -4.23
C ASP A 343 -16.10 -21.49 -5.61
N ILE A 344 -15.88 -22.80 -5.68
CA ILE A 344 -15.48 -23.47 -6.93
C ILE A 344 -16.51 -23.28 -8.06
N HIS A 345 -17.78 -23.09 -7.73
CA HIS A 345 -18.82 -22.80 -8.73
C HIS A 345 -18.60 -21.47 -9.47
N ILE A 346 -17.87 -20.52 -8.88
CA ILE A 346 -17.45 -19.32 -9.59
C ILE A 346 -16.46 -19.70 -10.71
N PHE A 347 -15.55 -20.63 -10.43
CA PHE A 347 -14.58 -21.13 -11.41
C PHE A 347 -15.28 -21.94 -12.52
N ASP A 348 -16.23 -22.82 -12.15
CA ASP A 348 -17.02 -23.56 -13.11
C ASP A 348 -17.82 -22.64 -14.05
N ARG A 349 -18.37 -21.55 -13.50
CA ARG A 349 -19.12 -20.54 -14.25
C ARG A 349 -18.24 -19.72 -15.18
N LEU A 350 -17.07 -19.25 -14.70
CA LEU A 350 -16.24 -18.29 -15.42
C LEU A 350 -15.25 -18.94 -16.39
N PHE A 351 -14.57 -19.99 -15.95
CA PHE A 351 -13.46 -20.61 -16.67
C PHE A 351 -13.37 -22.13 -16.38
N PRO A 352 -14.27 -22.93 -16.98
CA PRO A 352 -14.36 -24.38 -16.71
C PRO A 352 -13.02 -25.11 -16.82
N ARG A 353 -12.19 -24.73 -17.79
CA ARG A 353 -10.87 -25.36 -17.97
C ARG A 353 -9.90 -25.11 -16.81
N ILE A 354 -9.91 -23.90 -16.27
CA ILE A 354 -9.14 -23.57 -15.06
C ILE A 354 -9.69 -24.34 -13.85
N ALA A 355 -11.01 -24.48 -13.73
CA ALA A 355 -11.62 -25.27 -12.68
C ALA A 355 -11.18 -26.75 -12.73
N GLU A 356 -11.08 -27.35 -13.92
CA GLU A 356 -10.54 -28.70 -14.13
C GLU A 356 -9.07 -28.78 -13.67
N ILE A 357 -8.25 -27.81 -14.06
CA ILE A 357 -6.82 -27.77 -13.68
C ILE A 357 -6.67 -27.62 -12.16
N VAL A 358 -7.46 -26.78 -11.52
CA VAL A 358 -7.44 -26.58 -10.06
C VAL A 358 -7.81 -27.88 -9.33
N ARG A 359 -8.85 -28.60 -9.80
CA ARG A 359 -9.22 -29.91 -9.24
C ARG A 359 -8.13 -30.97 -9.47
N GLU A 360 -7.44 -30.93 -10.60
CA GLU A 360 -6.35 -31.85 -10.85
C GLU A 360 -5.11 -31.52 -9.99
N ILE A 361 -4.83 -30.22 -9.72
CA ILE A 361 -3.82 -29.80 -8.75
C ILE A 361 -4.16 -30.39 -7.38
N ASP A 362 -5.41 -30.24 -6.92
CA ASP A 362 -5.86 -30.80 -5.64
C ASP A 362 -5.71 -32.33 -5.59
N ARG A 363 -6.15 -33.05 -6.64
CA ARG A 363 -6.04 -34.50 -6.71
C ARG A 363 -4.58 -34.95 -6.59
N ARG A 364 -3.67 -34.28 -7.31
CA ARG A 364 -2.24 -34.63 -7.27
C ARG A 364 -1.60 -34.24 -5.95
N PHE A 365 -1.98 -33.10 -5.37
CA PHE A 365 -1.56 -32.74 -4.04
C PHE A 365 -1.92 -33.84 -3.01
N ARG A 366 -3.15 -34.33 -3.02
CA ARG A 366 -3.59 -35.41 -2.11
C ARG A 366 -2.79 -36.67 -2.25
N ILE A 367 -2.44 -37.05 -3.48
CA ILE A 367 -1.60 -38.23 -3.76
C ILE A 367 -0.18 -37.98 -3.22
N ASP A 368 0.44 -36.86 -3.54
CA ASP A 368 1.79 -36.51 -3.07
C ASP A 368 1.87 -36.52 -1.52
N MET A 369 0.87 -35.95 -0.85
CA MET A 369 0.84 -35.94 0.61
C MET A 369 0.62 -37.33 1.22
N ALA A 370 -0.20 -38.17 0.59
CA ALA A 370 -0.39 -39.56 1.04
C ALA A 370 0.89 -40.39 0.83
N GLU A 371 1.59 -40.21 -0.28
CA GLU A 371 2.88 -40.87 -0.56
C GLU A 371 3.98 -40.42 0.44
N ARG A 372 3.89 -39.20 0.96
CA ARG A 372 4.75 -38.69 2.05
C ARG A 372 4.36 -39.20 3.41
N GLY A 373 3.24 -39.93 3.53
CA GLY A 373 2.78 -40.58 4.77
C GLY A 373 1.99 -39.66 5.71
N LEU A 374 1.42 -38.55 5.21
CA LEU A 374 0.53 -37.70 6.00
C LEU A 374 -0.81 -38.45 6.26
N ASP A 375 -1.42 -38.21 7.42
CA ASP A 375 -2.75 -38.68 7.72
C ASP A 375 -3.84 -37.91 6.93
N GLN A 376 -4.99 -38.55 6.74
CA GLN A 376 -6.07 -38.01 5.93
C GLN A 376 -6.61 -36.66 6.44
N GLY A 377 -6.64 -36.44 7.76
CA GLY A 377 -7.10 -35.19 8.37
C GLY A 377 -6.18 -34.02 7.99
N THR A 378 -4.87 -34.23 8.06
CA THR A 378 -3.86 -33.26 7.66
C THR A 378 -3.94 -33.01 6.15
N ILE A 379 -4.11 -34.02 5.32
CA ILE A 379 -4.28 -33.89 3.87
C ILE A 379 -5.51 -33.03 3.55
N ASP A 380 -6.66 -33.30 4.17
CA ASP A 380 -7.91 -32.56 3.97
C ASP A 380 -7.80 -31.11 4.45
N TYR A 381 -7.07 -30.87 5.54
CA TYR A 381 -6.79 -29.53 6.04
C TYR A 381 -5.93 -28.72 5.05
N MET A 382 -4.91 -29.33 4.46
CA MET A 382 -3.98 -28.68 3.54
C MET A 382 -4.47 -28.67 2.07
N ALA A 383 -5.55 -29.34 1.75
CA ALA A 383 -6.03 -29.51 0.40
C ALA A 383 -6.36 -28.16 -0.28
N PRO A 384 -5.88 -27.92 -1.50
CA PRO A 384 -6.22 -26.73 -2.30
C PRO A 384 -7.73 -26.55 -2.53
N VAL A 385 -8.47 -27.66 -2.63
CA VAL A 385 -9.94 -27.63 -2.73
C VAL A 385 -10.52 -28.47 -1.59
N ALA A 386 -11.37 -27.87 -0.77
CA ALA A 386 -12.07 -28.54 0.31
C ALA A 386 -13.58 -28.29 0.18
N GLY A 387 -14.34 -29.38 -0.10
CA GLY A 387 -15.74 -29.25 -0.47
C GLY A 387 -15.89 -28.37 -1.71
N ASN A 388 -16.65 -27.28 -1.59
CA ASN A 388 -16.82 -26.32 -2.66
C ASN A 388 -15.87 -25.12 -2.56
N THR A 389 -14.87 -25.14 -1.68
CA THR A 389 -14.02 -23.99 -1.43
C THR A 389 -12.64 -24.18 -2.06
N VAL A 390 -12.24 -23.27 -2.92
CA VAL A 390 -10.87 -23.11 -3.43
C VAL A 390 -10.10 -22.21 -2.47
N ARG A 391 -8.96 -22.69 -2.00
CA ARG A 391 -8.09 -22.02 -1.03
C ARG A 391 -6.86 -21.50 -1.75
N MET A 392 -6.83 -20.19 -2.03
CA MET A 392 -5.84 -19.59 -2.90
C MET A 392 -4.41 -19.71 -2.33
N ALA A 393 -4.23 -19.46 -1.05
CA ALA A 393 -2.91 -19.59 -0.42
C ALA A 393 -2.37 -21.02 -0.47
N TRP A 394 -3.23 -22.05 -0.42
CA TRP A 394 -2.82 -23.46 -0.51
C TRP A 394 -2.30 -23.82 -1.91
N ILE A 395 -2.95 -23.29 -2.95
CA ILE A 395 -2.43 -23.40 -4.34
C ILE A 395 -1.07 -22.73 -4.44
N ALA A 396 -0.93 -21.53 -3.89
CA ALA A 396 0.33 -20.78 -3.90
C ALA A 396 1.45 -21.53 -3.16
N CYS A 397 1.19 -22.07 -1.97
CA CYS A 397 2.17 -22.82 -1.19
C CYS A 397 2.62 -24.11 -1.89
N TYR A 398 1.70 -24.81 -2.56
CA TYR A 398 2.05 -26.04 -3.26
C TYR A 398 2.90 -25.79 -4.50
N ALA A 399 2.57 -24.75 -5.26
CA ALA A 399 3.21 -24.45 -6.54
C ALA A 399 4.45 -23.55 -6.44
N SER A 400 4.66 -22.80 -5.35
CA SER A 400 5.76 -21.83 -5.28
C SER A 400 7.06 -22.44 -4.76
N TYR A 401 8.18 -22.04 -5.39
CA TYR A 401 9.51 -22.44 -4.95
C TYR A 401 10.01 -21.64 -3.75
N SER A 402 9.41 -20.47 -3.48
CA SER A 402 9.74 -19.60 -2.34
C SER A 402 8.47 -19.02 -1.75
N ILE A 403 8.39 -18.99 -0.42
CA ILE A 403 7.28 -18.42 0.35
C ILE A 403 7.90 -17.50 1.37
N ASN A 404 7.51 -16.21 1.36
CA ASN A 404 8.06 -15.30 2.33
C ASN A 404 7.00 -14.54 3.12
N GLY A 405 7.34 -14.27 4.39
CA GLY A 405 6.71 -13.21 5.17
C GLY A 405 7.36 -11.87 4.93
N VAL A 406 6.81 -10.81 5.51
CA VAL A 406 7.15 -9.41 5.23
C VAL A 406 7.73 -8.65 6.43
N ALA A 407 7.94 -9.33 7.53
CA ALA A 407 8.67 -8.91 8.72
C ALA A 407 9.16 -10.16 9.46
N ALA A 408 10.17 -10.03 10.33
CA ALA A 408 10.71 -11.15 11.08
C ALA A 408 9.63 -11.85 11.92
N LEU A 409 8.90 -11.09 12.75
CA LEU A 409 7.80 -11.64 13.56
C LEU A 409 6.72 -12.30 12.70
N HIS A 410 6.30 -11.65 11.61
CA HIS A 410 5.31 -12.20 10.69
C HIS A 410 5.75 -13.54 10.11
N THR A 411 7.01 -13.64 9.72
CA THR A 411 7.56 -14.90 9.18
C THR A 411 7.54 -16.02 10.21
N GLU A 412 7.84 -15.72 11.47
CA GLU A 412 7.74 -16.72 12.55
C GLU A 412 6.29 -17.13 12.84
N ILE A 413 5.34 -16.21 12.81
CA ILE A 413 3.91 -16.50 12.93
C ILE A 413 3.43 -17.40 11.78
N ILE A 414 3.86 -17.10 10.54
CA ILE A 414 3.55 -17.94 9.38
C ILE A 414 4.03 -19.39 9.61
N LYS A 415 5.26 -19.54 10.05
CA LYS A 415 5.87 -20.87 10.29
C LYS A 415 5.24 -21.62 11.48
N ARG A 416 4.87 -20.90 12.54
CA ARG A 416 4.34 -21.45 13.77
C ARG A 416 2.85 -21.75 13.70
N ASP A 417 2.09 -20.87 13.04
CA ASP A 417 0.64 -20.87 13.10
C ASP A 417 -0.03 -20.95 11.72
N THR A 418 0.10 -19.91 10.88
CA THR A 418 -0.71 -19.73 9.67
C THR A 418 -0.47 -20.79 8.61
N LEU A 419 0.78 -21.17 8.36
CA LEU A 419 1.21 -22.15 7.35
C LEU A 419 2.11 -23.25 7.94
N LYS A 420 1.89 -23.61 9.20
CA LYS A 420 2.77 -24.54 9.94
C LYS A 420 2.90 -25.92 9.30
N GLU A 421 1.83 -26.43 8.71
CA GLU A 421 1.83 -27.74 8.04
C GLU A 421 2.67 -27.70 6.76
N TRP A 422 2.58 -26.57 6.04
CA TRP A 422 3.39 -26.31 4.83
C TRP A 422 4.87 -26.15 5.19
N TYR A 423 5.17 -25.44 6.27
CA TYR A 423 6.53 -25.28 6.77
C TYR A 423 7.12 -26.61 7.23
N ALA A 424 6.33 -27.46 7.87
CA ALA A 424 6.79 -28.80 8.30
C ALA A 424 7.21 -29.69 7.13
N ILE A 425 6.61 -29.51 5.94
CA ILE A 425 6.90 -30.34 4.76
C ILE A 425 8.04 -29.74 3.91
N TRP A 426 8.06 -28.40 3.75
CA TRP A 426 9.03 -27.69 2.90
C TRP A 426 9.66 -26.49 3.63
N PRO A 427 10.40 -26.69 4.73
CA PRO A 427 10.99 -25.59 5.49
C PRO A 427 11.94 -24.73 4.65
N GLU A 428 12.59 -25.32 3.65
CA GLU A 428 13.54 -24.63 2.77
C GLU A 428 12.91 -23.57 1.86
N ARG A 429 11.58 -23.61 1.66
CA ARG A 429 10.86 -22.62 0.86
C ARG A 429 10.55 -21.35 1.63
N PHE A 430 10.55 -21.41 2.98
CA PHE A 430 10.14 -20.31 3.84
C PHE A 430 11.30 -19.39 4.18
N ASN A 431 11.09 -18.11 3.95
CA ASN A 431 12.09 -17.08 4.27
C ASN A 431 11.43 -15.76 4.66
N ASN A 432 12.22 -14.85 5.22
CA ASN A 432 11.79 -13.50 5.55
C ASN A 432 12.33 -12.48 4.55
N LYS A 433 11.47 -11.58 4.09
CA LYS A 433 11.84 -10.38 3.36
C LYS A 433 11.19 -9.19 4.04
N THR A 434 11.84 -8.66 5.07
CA THR A 434 11.32 -7.47 5.76
C THR A 434 11.07 -6.35 4.76
N ASN A 435 9.87 -5.81 4.77
CA ASN A 435 9.47 -4.71 3.90
C ASN A 435 10.42 -3.51 4.02
N GLY A 436 10.36 -2.66 3.03
CA GLY A 436 11.05 -1.38 2.99
C GLY A 436 10.28 -0.38 2.14
N VAL A 437 10.64 0.89 2.26
CA VAL A 437 10.07 1.99 1.48
C VAL A 437 11.17 2.76 0.76
N THR A 438 10.86 3.38 -0.38
CA THR A 438 11.85 4.12 -1.15
C THR A 438 12.26 5.42 -0.46
N PRO A 439 13.56 5.64 -0.21
CA PRO A 439 14.05 6.88 0.38
C PRO A 439 13.91 8.08 -0.58
N ARG A 440 13.79 7.84 -1.90
CA ARG A 440 13.57 8.91 -2.88
C ARG A 440 12.29 9.67 -2.59
N ARG A 441 11.12 9.00 -2.68
CA ARG A 441 9.85 9.65 -2.37
C ARG A 441 9.69 10.00 -0.90
N TRP A 442 10.00 9.06 0.02
CA TRP A 442 9.60 9.16 1.42
C TRP A 442 10.62 9.86 2.33
N LEU A 443 11.74 10.34 1.77
CA LEU A 443 12.70 11.18 2.47
C LEU A 443 13.15 12.34 1.58
N LYS A 444 13.85 12.07 0.47
CA LYS A 444 14.43 13.12 -0.39
C LYS A 444 13.38 14.05 -0.97
N GLN A 445 12.29 13.50 -1.52
CA GLN A 445 11.25 14.26 -2.20
C GLN A 445 10.29 14.95 -1.23
N CYS A 446 9.74 14.21 -0.24
CA CYS A 446 8.74 14.76 0.66
C CYS A 446 9.33 15.67 1.76
N ASN A 447 10.64 15.56 2.05
CA ASN A 447 11.32 16.35 3.08
C ASN A 447 12.65 16.92 2.58
N PRO A 448 12.63 17.85 1.60
CA PRO A 448 13.85 18.38 0.99
C PRO A 448 14.74 19.14 1.98
N ARG A 449 14.18 19.73 3.05
CA ARG A 449 14.95 20.41 4.10
C ARG A 449 15.80 19.40 4.90
N LEU A 450 15.20 18.26 5.28
CA LEU A 450 15.92 17.19 5.94
C LEU A 450 16.95 16.55 5.01
N ALA A 451 16.60 16.33 3.74
CA ALA A 451 17.53 15.83 2.74
C ALA A 451 18.78 16.71 2.61
N ALA A 452 18.61 18.03 2.58
CA ALA A 452 19.74 18.99 2.53
C ALA A 452 20.62 18.91 3.78
N LEU A 453 20.03 18.74 4.98
CA LEU A 453 20.80 18.53 6.21
C LEU A 453 21.58 17.22 6.15
N LEU A 454 20.98 16.15 5.64
CA LEU A 454 21.64 14.85 5.49
C LEU A 454 22.80 14.93 4.48
N ASP A 455 22.60 15.58 3.34
CA ASP A 455 23.65 15.79 2.32
C ASP A 455 24.85 16.53 2.92
N GLU A 456 24.60 17.54 3.75
CA GLU A 456 25.66 18.29 4.43
C GLU A 456 26.39 17.44 5.47
N VAL A 457 25.66 16.76 6.35
CA VAL A 457 26.25 15.94 7.43
C VAL A 457 27.03 14.76 6.87
N THR A 458 26.56 14.13 5.81
CA THR A 458 27.20 12.97 5.17
C THR A 458 28.25 13.37 4.14
N GLY A 459 28.22 14.61 3.66
CA GLY A 459 29.09 15.12 2.61
C GLY A 459 28.73 14.69 1.19
N SER A 460 27.59 14.01 1.00
CA SER A 460 27.08 13.55 -0.31
C SER A 460 25.62 13.12 -0.23
N ASP A 461 24.98 12.91 -1.40
CA ASP A 461 23.66 12.32 -1.53
C ASP A 461 23.68 10.79 -1.72
N ALA A 462 24.79 10.11 -1.40
CA ALA A 462 24.93 8.65 -1.58
C ALA A 462 23.87 7.84 -0.82
N TRP A 463 23.39 8.35 0.31
CA TRP A 463 22.33 7.76 1.12
C TRP A 463 21.01 7.59 0.34
N VAL A 464 20.79 8.37 -0.71
CA VAL A 464 19.57 8.28 -1.55
C VAL A 464 19.50 6.94 -2.29
N ARG A 465 20.64 6.33 -2.60
CA ARG A 465 20.77 5.00 -3.23
C ARG A 465 21.09 3.89 -2.23
N ASP A 466 21.73 4.23 -1.13
CA ASP A 466 22.01 3.30 -0.03
C ASP A 466 21.75 3.96 1.32
N LEU A 467 20.53 3.83 1.79
CA LEU A 467 20.09 4.44 3.05
C LEU A 467 20.87 3.91 4.27
N THR A 468 21.54 2.75 4.16
CA THR A 468 22.35 2.18 5.23
C THR A 468 23.57 3.05 5.57
N GLU A 469 24.02 3.90 4.62
CA GLU A 469 25.09 4.86 4.82
C GLU A 469 24.80 5.82 5.99
N LEU A 470 23.53 6.19 6.23
CA LEU A 470 23.15 7.07 7.33
C LEU A 470 23.55 6.54 8.70
N SER A 471 23.63 5.23 8.88
CA SER A 471 23.98 4.61 10.17
C SER A 471 25.38 4.98 10.66
N LYS A 472 26.29 5.37 9.76
CA LYS A 472 27.65 5.83 10.08
C LYS A 472 27.66 7.20 10.77
N PHE A 473 26.55 7.94 10.67
CA PHE A 473 26.41 9.32 11.15
C PHE A 473 25.51 9.46 12.39
N THR A 474 25.17 8.37 13.06
CA THR A 474 24.36 8.42 14.30
C THR A 474 25.02 9.31 15.35
N GLU A 475 26.35 9.21 15.53
CA GLU A 475 27.11 10.02 16.47
C GLU A 475 27.36 11.46 15.98
N ALA A 476 27.06 11.78 14.74
CA ALA A 476 27.17 13.13 14.19
C ALA A 476 26.02 14.07 14.62
N GLY A 477 25.05 13.57 15.39
CA GLY A 477 23.98 14.35 16.00
C GLY A 477 24.51 15.31 17.07
N THR A 478 25.32 16.30 16.67
CA THR A 478 25.79 17.37 17.55
C THR A 478 24.64 18.32 17.91
N ASP A 479 24.83 19.15 18.92
CA ASP A 479 23.82 20.14 19.33
C ASP A 479 23.37 21.02 18.16
N GLU A 480 24.30 21.46 17.31
CA GLU A 480 23.99 22.25 16.11
C GLU A 480 23.11 21.48 15.12
N VAL A 481 23.39 20.20 14.87
CA VAL A 481 22.58 19.33 14.00
C VAL A 481 21.19 19.13 14.58
N LEU A 482 21.09 18.93 15.90
CA LEU A 482 19.80 18.73 16.59
C LEU A 482 18.94 20.01 16.60
N GLU A 483 19.55 21.19 16.77
CA GLU A 483 18.88 22.48 16.66
C GLU A 483 18.31 22.68 15.24
N ARG A 484 19.11 22.44 14.21
CA ARG A 484 18.66 22.51 12.81
C ARG A 484 17.57 21.49 12.50
N LEU A 485 17.65 20.28 13.07
CA LEU A 485 16.61 19.28 12.92
C LEU A 485 15.28 19.77 13.53
N ALA A 486 15.32 20.41 14.70
CA ALA A 486 14.14 21.03 15.31
C ALA A 486 13.55 22.14 14.44
N GLU A 487 14.39 23.01 13.87
CA GLU A 487 13.95 24.07 12.95
C GLU A 487 13.30 23.50 11.69
N ILE A 488 13.87 22.45 11.09
CA ILE A 488 13.32 21.75 9.93
C ILE A 488 11.95 21.16 10.28
N LYS A 489 11.84 20.46 11.40
CA LYS A 489 10.58 19.88 11.86
C LYS A 489 9.52 20.96 12.03
N ARG A 490 9.86 22.05 12.71
CA ARG A 490 8.94 23.17 12.90
C ARG A 490 8.51 23.81 11.58
N ALA A 491 9.42 23.99 10.62
CA ALA A 491 9.08 24.52 9.30
C ALA A 491 8.11 23.61 8.55
N ASN A 492 8.32 22.28 8.59
CA ASN A 492 7.41 21.32 8.00
C ASN A 492 6.02 21.33 8.67
N LYS A 493 5.97 21.55 9.99
CA LYS A 493 4.71 21.67 10.74
C LYS A 493 3.96 22.97 10.38
N VAL A 494 4.67 24.07 10.14
CA VAL A 494 4.08 25.34 9.65
C VAL A 494 3.46 25.15 8.27
N ASP A 495 4.19 24.51 7.34
CA ASP A 495 3.68 24.24 5.99
C ASP A 495 2.44 23.33 6.04
N PHE A 496 2.49 22.28 6.86
CA PHE A 496 1.34 21.39 7.05
C PHE A 496 0.15 22.08 7.71
N ALA A 497 0.38 22.96 8.68
CA ALA A 497 -0.70 23.72 9.32
C ALA A 497 -1.41 24.64 8.31
N ALA A 498 -0.67 25.27 7.42
CA ALA A 498 -1.23 26.07 6.33
C ALA A 498 -2.07 25.20 5.37
N TRP A 499 -1.54 24.04 4.99
CA TRP A 499 -2.22 23.07 4.12
C TRP A 499 -3.50 22.52 4.76
N VAL A 500 -3.48 22.18 6.06
CA VAL A 500 -4.67 21.73 6.80
C VAL A 500 -5.73 22.81 6.86
N LYS A 501 -5.32 24.08 7.14
CA LYS A 501 -6.25 25.20 7.17
C LYS A 501 -6.96 25.39 5.83
N GLU A 502 -6.23 25.32 4.73
CA GLU A 502 -6.77 25.47 3.39
C GLU A 502 -7.71 24.31 3.01
N ARG A 503 -7.30 23.08 3.31
CA ARG A 503 -7.99 21.86 2.87
C ARG A 503 -9.11 21.41 3.79
N GLU A 504 -8.88 21.41 5.11
CA GLU A 504 -9.80 20.89 6.14
C GLU A 504 -10.51 22.00 6.91
N GLY A 505 -10.10 23.26 6.73
CA GLY A 505 -10.68 24.41 7.43
C GLY A 505 -10.35 24.48 8.92
N VAL A 506 -9.37 23.71 9.40
CA VAL A 506 -8.98 23.63 10.81
C VAL A 506 -7.68 24.37 11.04
N GLU A 507 -7.67 25.30 12.00
CA GLU A 507 -6.44 25.94 12.47
C GLU A 507 -5.76 25.08 13.53
N ILE A 508 -4.48 24.79 13.33
CA ILE A 508 -3.65 24.00 14.25
C ILE A 508 -2.37 24.76 14.62
N ASP A 509 -1.92 24.54 15.85
CA ASP A 509 -0.71 25.13 16.39
C ASP A 509 0.53 24.33 15.95
N PRO A 510 1.46 24.88 15.15
CA PRO A 510 2.66 24.16 14.72
C PRO A 510 3.64 23.87 15.87
N ASP A 511 3.47 24.47 17.04
CA ASP A 511 4.30 24.21 18.21
C ASP A 511 3.74 23.06 19.08
N ALA A 512 2.50 22.60 18.83
CA ALA A 512 1.90 21.45 19.48
C ALA A 512 2.54 20.12 19.00
N ILE A 513 2.42 19.05 19.80
CA ILE A 513 2.82 17.68 19.33
C ILE A 513 1.90 17.25 18.20
N PHE A 514 2.46 16.86 17.06
CA PHE A 514 1.70 16.25 15.95
C PHE A 514 1.71 14.73 16.08
N ASP A 515 0.60 14.20 16.59
CA ASP A 515 0.34 12.79 16.87
C ASP A 515 -0.47 12.19 15.72
N VAL A 516 0.12 11.26 14.96
CA VAL A 516 -0.36 10.92 13.63
C VAL A 516 -0.69 9.44 13.50
N GLN A 517 -1.94 9.16 13.09
CA GLN A 517 -2.41 7.82 12.72
C GLN A 517 -3.04 7.84 11.31
N ILE A 518 -2.22 7.63 10.29
CA ILE A 518 -2.66 7.61 8.89
C ILE A 518 -2.49 6.22 8.28
N LYS A 519 -3.58 5.50 8.17
CA LYS A 519 -3.64 4.13 7.63
C LYS A 519 -5.07 3.73 7.34
N ARG A 520 -5.28 2.71 6.46
CA ARG A 520 -6.62 2.15 6.20
C ARG A 520 -7.36 1.90 7.52
N LEU A 521 -8.62 2.28 7.61
CA LEU A 521 -9.40 2.01 8.79
C LEU A 521 -9.78 0.53 8.85
N HIS A 522 -9.36 -0.09 9.94
CA HIS A 522 -9.70 -1.46 10.28
C HIS A 522 -9.63 -1.63 11.79
N GLU A 523 -10.53 -2.39 12.39
CA GLU A 523 -10.62 -2.52 13.85
C GLU A 523 -9.31 -3.01 14.49
N TYR A 524 -8.55 -3.93 13.85
CA TYR A 524 -7.28 -4.42 14.39
C TYR A 524 -6.17 -3.37 14.45
N LYS A 525 -6.25 -2.29 13.64
CA LYS A 525 -5.32 -1.15 13.65
C LYS A 525 -5.60 -0.17 14.79
N ARG A 526 -6.72 -0.36 15.46
CA ARG A 526 -7.15 0.25 16.71
C ARG A 526 -7.21 1.78 16.70
N GLN A 527 -7.67 2.39 15.58
CA GLN A 527 -8.00 3.81 15.59
C GLN A 527 -9.00 4.16 16.71
N LEU A 528 -9.84 3.19 17.09
CA LEU A 528 -10.77 3.31 18.21
C LEU A 528 -10.03 3.54 19.56
N LEU A 529 -8.91 2.85 19.78
CA LEU A 529 -8.08 3.03 20.99
C LEU A 529 -7.54 4.46 21.09
N ASN A 530 -7.04 5.00 19.97
CA ASN A 530 -6.57 6.39 19.91
C ASN A 530 -7.71 7.39 20.10
N ALA A 531 -8.87 7.15 19.47
CA ALA A 531 -10.08 7.98 19.67
C ALA A 531 -10.52 8.01 21.13
N PHE A 532 -10.48 6.88 21.82
CA PHE A 532 -10.79 6.80 23.25
C PHE A 532 -9.78 7.56 24.12
N TYR A 533 -8.50 7.52 23.76
CA TYR A 533 -7.50 8.33 24.46
C TYR A 533 -7.75 9.84 24.27
N VAL A 534 -8.12 10.27 23.07
CA VAL A 534 -8.48 11.68 22.83
C VAL A 534 -9.62 12.12 23.72
N LEU A 535 -10.67 11.30 23.85
CA LEU A 535 -11.81 11.58 24.76
C LEU A 535 -11.38 11.58 26.22
N ASP A 536 -10.54 10.62 26.65
CA ASP A 536 -10.02 10.57 28.03
C ASP A 536 -9.24 11.86 28.37
N LEU A 537 -8.34 12.26 27.47
CA LEU A 537 -7.56 13.48 27.64
C LEU A 537 -8.46 14.72 27.69
N TYR A 538 -9.45 14.79 26.77
CA TYR A 538 -10.44 15.87 26.78
C TYR A 538 -11.17 15.95 28.11
N PHE A 539 -11.70 14.85 28.64
CA PHE A 539 -12.40 14.83 29.90
C PHE A 539 -11.48 15.18 31.08
N ARG A 540 -10.24 14.70 31.09
CA ARG A 540 -9.25 15.08 32.11
C ARG A 540 -8.96 16.59 32.12
N MET A 541 -8.88 17.22 30.96
CA MET A 541 -8.70 18.67 30.82
C MET A 541 -9.95 19.46 31.26
N LYS A 542 -11.17 18.94 31.04
CA LYS A 542 -12.41 19.55 31.55
C LYS A 542 -12.49 19.48 33.04
N ASP A 543 -12.05 18.38 33.64
CA ASP A 543 -12.07 18.19 35.11
C ASP A 543 -10.95 19.00 35.80
N ASP A 544 -9.81 19.12 35.16
CA ASP A 544 -8.66 19.93 35.62
C ASP A 544 -8.12 20.82 34.48
N PRO A 545 -8.62 22.06 34.37
CA PRO A 545 -8.11 23.01 33.37
C PRO A 545 -6.62 23.37 33.53
N THR A 546 -6.03 23.05 34.70
CA THR A 546 -4.61 23.30 34.99
C THR A 546 -3.71 22.10 34.70
N LEU A 547 -4.27 21.04 34.17
CA LEU A 547 -3.52 19.82 33.80
C LEU A 547 -2.27 20.16 32.99
N ASP A 548 -1.10 19.88 33.57
CA ASP A 548 0.19 20.15 32.93
C ASP A 548 0.48 19.08 31.86
N THR A 549 0.20 19.41 30.63
CA THR A 549 0.48 18.57 29.46
C THR A 549 0.67 19.45 28.23
N PRO A 550 1.61 19.10 27.32
CA PRO A 550 1.81 19.83 26.07
C PRO A 550 0.56 19.88 25.20
N ASN A 551 0.44 20.93 24.39
CA ASN A 551 -0.59 21.00 23.35
C ASN A 551 -0.39 19.87 22.34
N ARG A 552 -1.51 19.32 21.82
CA ARG A 552 -1.48 18.19 20.85
C ARG A 552 -2.46 18.38 19.71
N VAL A 553 -2.00 17.97 18.53
CA VAL A 553 -2.85 17.83 17.35
C VAL A 553 -2.89 16.35 16.98
N PHE A 554 -4.06 15.73 17.14
CA PHE A 554 -4.31 14.35 16.72
C PHE A 554 -4.73 14.35 15.26
N ILE A 555 -3.91 13.72 14.42
CA ILE A 555 -4.09 13.72 12.97
C ILE A 555 -4.45 12.32 12.51
N PHE A 556 -5.68 12.17 12.03
CA PHE A 556 -6.17 10.93 11.43
C PHE A 556 -6.27 11.07 9.91
N GLY A 557 -6.04 9.97 9.20
CA GLY A 557 -6.30 9.85 7.77
C GLY A 557 -6.56 8.40 7.44
N ALA A 558 -7.76 8.10 6.98
CA ALA A 558 -8.17 6.71 6.76
C ALA A 558 -9.33 6.61 5.77
N LYS A 559 -9.34 5.53 5.00
CA LYS A 559 -10.51 5.08 4.23
C LYS A 559 -10.96 3.72 4.76
N ALA A 560 -12.27 3.54 4.95
CA ALA A 560 -12.87 2.26 5.27
C ALA A 560 -13.39 1.57 4.00
N ALA A 561 -13.33 0.25 3.92
CA ALA A 561 -13.98 -0.48 2.84
C ALA A 561 -15.50 -0.16 2.82
N PRO A 562 -16.14 0.02 1.65
CA PRO A 562 -17.53 0.46 1.56
C PRO A 562 -18.54 -0.40 2.33
N GLY A 563 -18.32 -1.71 2.38
CA GLY A 563 -19.18 -2.66 3.10
C GLY A 563 -18.83 -2.83 4.59
N TYR A 564 -17.77 -2.21 5.08
CA TYR A 564 -17.30 -2.37 6.47
C TYR A 564 -17.93 -1.32 7.39
N ILE A 565 -19.19 -1.53 7.76
CA ILE A 565 -20.02 -0.56 8.49
C ILE A 565 -19.37 -0.13 9.80
N ARG A 566 -18.80 -1.05 10.60
CA ARG A 566 -18.16 -0.70 11.88
C ARG A 566 -16.92 0.17 11.69
N ALA A 567 -16.13 -0.08 10.67
CA ALA A 567 -15.00 0.79 10.31
C ALA A 567 -15.51 2.20 9.93
N LYS A 568 -16.60 2.30 9.18
CA LYS A 568 -17.24 3.58 8.85
C LYS A 568 -17.81 4.27 10.10
N ALA A 569 -18.33 3.51 11.06
CA ALA A 569 -18.80 4.04 12.35
C ALA A 569 -17.63 4.65 13.16
N ILE A 570 -16.45 4.05 13.13
CA ILE A 570 -15.26 4.60 13.80
C ILE A 570 -14.82 5.91 13.13
N ILE A 571 -14.92 6.03 11.80
CA ILE A 571 -14.66 7.32 11.11
C ILE A 571 -15.65 8.39 11.60
N LYS A 572 -16.96 8.09 11.64
CA LYS A 572 -17.97 9.02 12.17
C LYS A 572 -17.67 9.40 13.62
N LEU A 573 -17.24 8.44 14.43
CA LEU A 573 -16.87 8.69 15.83
C LEU A 573 -15.70 9.67 15.94
N ILE A 574 -14.63 9.48 15.16
CA ILE A 574 -13.48 10.40 15.16
C ILE A 574 -13.90 11.81 14.72
N ASN A 575 -14.76 11.93 13.71
CA ASN A 575 -15.30 13.22 13.28
C ASN A 575 -16.21 13.86 14.34
N ALA A 576 -17.02 13.09 15.06
CA ALA A 576 -17.83 13.61 16.17
C ALA A 576 -16.97 14.07 17.35
N ILE A 577 -15.89 13.36 17.66
CA ILE A 577 -14.88 13.77 18.64
C ILE A 577 -14.20 15.08 18.19
N ALA A 578 -13.84 15.18 16.90
CA ALA A 578 -13.24 16.39 16.36
C ALA A 578 -14.19 17.59 16.51
N GLU A 579 -15.47 17.42 16.23
CA GLU A 579 -16.47 18.46 16.41
C GLU A 579 -16.61 18.90 17.89
N LEU A 580 -16.69 17.94 18.80
CA LEU A 580 -16.76 18.20 20.25
C LEU A 580 -15.51 18.95 20.74
N VAL A 581 -14.33 18.43 20.45
CA VAL A 581 -13.05 18.93 21.01
C VAL A 581 -12.65 20.25 20.39
N ASN A 582 -12.77 20.39 19.06
CA ASN A 582 -12.29 21.58 18.35
C ASN A 582 -13.11 22.84 18.62
N ASN A 583 -14.37 22.68 19.01
CA ASN A 583 -15.30 23.79 19.25
C ASN A 583 -15.47 24.12 20.73
N ASP A 584 -14.85 23.40 21.66
CA ASP A 584 -14.95 23.67 23.10
C ASP A 584 -13.94 24.76 23.51
N GLU A 585 -14.46 25.93 23.86
CA GLU A 585 -13.65 27.08 24.26
C GLU A 585 -12.89 26.85 25.57
N ASP A 586 -13.40 25.99 26.49
CA ASP A 586 -12.74 25.68 27.76
C ASP A 586 -11.39 24.94 27.54
N ILE A 587 -11.28 24.22 26.46
CA ILE A 587 -10.03 23.53 26.08
C ILE A 587 -9.00 24.51 25.48
N ASN A 588 -9.46 25.68 25.03
CA ASN A 588 -8.64 26.78 24.54
C ASN A 588 -7.60 26.35 23.48
N GLY A 589 -7.96 25.40 22.59
CA GLY A 589 -7.11 24.90 21.52
C GLY A 589 -5.92 24.02 21.97
N ARG A 590 -5.83 23.67 23.25
CA ARG A 590 -4.76 22.81 23.78
C ARG A 590 -4.71 21.43 23.15
N ILE A 591 -5.85 20.92 22.73
CA ILE A 591 -5.95 19.75 21.86
C ILE A 591 -6.82 20.07 20.65
N LYS A 592 -6.42 19.54 19.49
CA LYS A 592 -7.15 19.59 18.23
C LYS A 592 -7.18 18.23 17.60
N VAL A 593 -8.26 17.92 16.90
CA VAL A 593 -8.41 16.69 16.12
C VAL A 593 -8.63 17.05 14.66
N VAL A 594 -7.82 16.49 13.78
CA VAL A 594 -7.91 16.68 12.33
C VAL A 594 -8.12 15.32 11.68
N PHE A 595 -9.19 15.16 10.92
CA PHE A 595 -9.35 14.02 10.03
C PHE A 595 -9.09 14.48 8.59
N VAL A 596 -7.93 14.11 8.05
CA VAL A 596 -7.57 14.42 6.66
C VAL A 596 -8.39 13.54 5.74
N HIS A 597 -9.37 14.15 5.05
CA HIS A 597 -10.26 13.44 4.14
C HIS A 597 -9.53 12.97 2.88
N ASN A 598 -10.06 11.93 2.25
CA ASN A 598 -9.52 11.35 1.02
C ASN A 598 -8.01 11.05 1.09
N TYR A 599 -7.57 10.47 2.21
CA TYR A 599 -6.17 10.11 2.42
C TYR A 599 -5.65 9.21 1.28
N ASN A 600 -4.55 9.62 0.65
CA ASN A 600 -3.81 8.95 -0.40
C ASN A 600 -2.32 9.33 -0.34
N VAL A 601 -1.55 9.22 -1.43
CA VAL A 601 -0.09 9.46 -1.40
C VAL A 601 0.25 10.93 -1.19
N SER A 602 -0.43 11.87 -1.89
CA SER A 602 -0.13 13.30 -1.78
C SER A 602 -0.33 13.87 -0.37
N PRO A 603 -1.46 13.66 0.33
CA PRO A 603 -1.57 14.00 1.73
C PRO A 603 -0.49 13.38 2.62
N ALA A 604 -0.09 12.13 2.35
CA ALA A 604 0.96 11.48 3.13
C ALA A 604 2.31 12.19 3.01
N GLU A 605 2.65 12.73 1.85
CA GLU A 605 3.87 13.49 1.61
C GLU A 605 3.92 14.81 2.40
N HIS A 606 2.77 15.40 2.74
CA HIS A 606 2.67 16.56 3.63
C HIS A 606 2.69 16.19 5.10
N ILE A 607 1.99 15.12 5.48
CA ILE A 607 1.81 14.71 6.88
C ILE A 607 3.11 14.13 7.46
N ILE A 608 3.78 13.23 6.74
CA ILE A 608 4.91 12.46 7.26
C ILE A 608 6.08 13.34 7.71
N PRO A 609 6.53 14.35 6.96
CA PRO A 609 7.59 15.25 7.40
C PRO A 609 7.24 16.09 8.65
N ALA A 610 5.95 16.37 8.85
CA ALA A 610 5.46 17.18 9.94
C ALA A 610 5.21 16.41 11.24
N ALA A 611 5.11 15.08 11.18
CA ALA A 611 4.78 14.25 12.33
C ALA A 611 5.87 14.24 13.40
N ASP A 612 5.46 14.31 14.66
CA ASP A 612 6.33 14.07 15.83
C ASP A 612 6.20 12.62 16.32
N VAL A 613 4.98 12.08 16.26
CA VAL A 613 4.61 10.74 16.75
C VAL A 613 3.95 9.93 15.66
N SER A 614 4.39 8.69 15.52
CA SER A 614 3.88 7.69 14.60
C SER A 614 3.10 6.63 15.36
N GLU A 615 1.77 6.64 15.23
CA GLU A 615 0.86 5.69 15.87
C GLU A 615 0.85 4.33 15.13
N GLN A 616 1.47 3.33 15.75
CA GLN A 616 1.62 1.97 15.23
C GLN A 616 1.05 0.94 16.21
N ILE A 617 -0.23 1.12 16.54
CA ILE A 617 -0.92 0.55 17.70
C ILE A 617 -1.82 -0.64 17.36
N SER A 618 -1.54 -1.38 16.30
CA SER A 618 -2.25 -2.63 15.99
C SER A 618 -2.24 -3.58 17.20
N MET A 619 -3.25 -4.41 17.31
CA MET A 619 -3.18 -5.50 18.27
C MET A 619 -2.05 -6.46 17.86
N ALA A 620 -1.21 -6.86 18.81
CA ALA A 620 -0.07 -7.73 18.53
C ALA A 620 -0.46 -9.01 17.76
N GLY A 621 0.38 -9.42 16.82
CA GLY A 621 0.13 -10.55 15.93
C GLY A 621 -0.96 -10.30 14.88
N LYS A 622 -1.28 -9.05 14.51
CA LYS A 622 -2.29 -8.73 13.49
C LYS A 622 -1.75 -7.95 12.31
N GLU A 623 -0.81 -7.04 12.51
CA GLU A 623 -0.15 -6.31 11.42
C GLU A 623 1.05 -7.11 10.92
N ALA A 624 1.01 -7.60 9.69
CA ALA A 624 2.11 -8.41 9.15
C ALA A 624 3.46 -7.65 9.12
N SER A 625 3.44 -6.38 8.80
CA SER A 625 4.63 -5.52 8.78
C SER A 625 4.31 -4.08 9.16
N GLY A 626 3.39 -3.44 8.45
CA GLY A 626 3.32 -2.00 8.35
C GLY A 626 4.41 -1.47 7.41
N THR A 627 4.15 -0.30 6.83
CA THR A 627 5.14 0.47 6.04
C THR A 627 5.12 1.94 6.39
N SER A 628 4.03 2.45 6.97
CA SER A 628 3.98 3.83 7.47
C SER A 628 4.98 4.07 8.59
N ASN A 629 5.16 3.09 9.49
CA ASN A 629 6.18 3.13 10.55
C ASN A 629 7.58 3.44 10.00
N MET A 630 7.96 2.83 8.88
CA MET A 630 9.26 3.04 8.22
C MET A 630 9.39 4.46 7.65
N LYS A 631 8.34 4.98 7.02
CA LYS A 631 8.30 6.35 6.46
C LYS A 631 8.43 7.41 7.56
N PHE A 632 7.71 7.23 8.65
CA PHE A 632 7.77 8.12 9.81
C PHE A 632 9.16 8.08 10.46
N MET A 633 9.73 6.89 10.65
CA MET A 633 11.07 6.71 11.18
C MET A 633 12.12 7.48 10.36
N MET A 634 12.08 7.37 9.02
CA MET A 634 12.98 8.11 8.12
C MET A 634 12.86 9.63 8.26
N ASN A 635 11.71 10.13 8.73
CA ASN A 635 11.44 11.56 8.90
C ASN A 635 11.52 12.02 10.37
N GLY A 636 12.04 11.17 11.25
CA GLY A 636 12.30 11.50 12.65
C GLY A 636 11.06 11.56 13.53
N ALA A 637 9.93 10.99 13.10
CA ALA A 637 8.80 10.77 14.00
C ALA A 637 9.06 9.52 14.85
N LEU A 638 8.80 9.61 16.15
CA LEU A 638 9.04 8.50 17.07
C LEU A 638 7.87 7.52 17.02
N THR A 639 8.18 6.24 16.99
CA THR A 639 7.16 5.18 17.03
C THR A 639 6.55 5.08 18.42
N LEU A 640 5.23 5.24 18.50
CA LEU A 640 4.41 4.80 19.62
C LEU A 640 3.60 3.60 19.14
N GLY A 641 3.86 2.43 19.69
CA GLY A 641 3.29 1.21 19.12
C GLY A 641 3.34 -0.01 20.02
N THR A 642 2.86 -1.10 19.47
CA THR A 642 2.94 -2.44 20.05
C THR A 642 4.09 -3.21 19.42
N LEU A 643 4.50 -4.31 20.06
CA LEU A 643 5.45 -5.27 19.50
C LEU A 643 4.75 -6.13 18.44
N ASP A 644 4.48 -5.53 17.28
CA ASP A 644 3.78 -6.14 16.15
C ASP A 644 4.44 -5.77 14.83
N GLY A 645 4.42 -6.67 13.87
CA GLY A 645 4.98 -6.45 12.54
C GLY A 645 6.43 -5.95 12.57
N ALA A 646 6.71 -4.94 11.76
CA ALA A 646 8.05 -4.35 11.67
C ALA A 646 8.40 -3.42 12.84
N ASN A 647 7.46 -3.11 13.76
CA ASN A 647 7.79 -2.32 14.96
C ASN A 647 8.84 -3.01 15.81
N VAL A 648 8.84 -4.35 15.87
CA VAL A 648 9.86 -5.14 16.57
C VAL A 648 11.25 -4.82 16.02
N GLU A 649 11.39 -4.85 14.70
CA GLU A 649 12.65 -4.59 14.02
C GLU A 649 13.06 -3.10 14.09
N ILE A 650 12.07 -2.18 14.17
CA ILE A 650 12.33 -0.76 14.42
C ILE A 650 12.92 -0.58 15.80
N LEU A 651 12.31 -1.19 16.84
CA LEU A 651 12.83 -1.13 18.20
C LEU A 651 14.24 -1.72 18.31
N GLU A 652 14.49 -2.87 17.67
CA GLU A 652 15.85 -3.44 17.58
C GLU A 652 16.87 -2.48 16.95
N ALA A 653 16.45 -1.73 15.93
CA ALA A 653 17.34 -0.80 15.23
C ALA A 653 17.65 0.45 16.04
N VAL A 654 16.69 0.99 16.78
CA VAL A 654 16.83 2.29 17.47
C VAL A 654 17.13 2.16 18.95
N GLY A 655 16.79 1.06 19.62
CA GLY A 655 16.86 0.87 21.07
C GLY A 655 15.63 1.38 21.81
N ASP A 656 15.39 0.82 23.01
CA ASP A 656 14.19 1.03 23.83
C ASP A 656 13.97 2.52 24.20
N GLU A 657 15.03 3.28 24.33
CA GLU A 657 14.98 4.71 24.70
C GLU A 657 14.50 5.61 23.55
N ASN A 658 14.45 5.10 22.31
CA ASN A 658 14.15 5.89 21.11
C ASN A 658 12.79 5.54 20.45
N ALA A 659 11.96 4.77 21.16
CA ALA A 659 10.58 4.44 20.80
C ALA A 659 9.73 4.29 22.06
N TYR A 660 8.42 4.26 21.89
CA TYR A 660 7.45 4.10 22.99
C TYR A 660 6.60 2.86 22.74
N ILE A 661 6.78 1.83 23.57
CA ILE A 661 6.12 0.53 23.40
C ILE A 661 5.14 0.29 24.54
N PHE A 662 3.98 -0.26 24.21
CA PHE A 662 2.94 -0.62 25.16
C PHE A 662 2.20 -1.90 24.77
N GLY A 663 1.35 -2.37 25.65
CA GLY A 663 0.37 -3.42 25.38
C GLY A 663 0.93 -4.83 25.40
N ALA A 664 0.03 -5.79 25.29
CA ALA A 664 0.34 -7.22 25.29
C ALA A 664 1.07 -7.64 24.02
N THR A 665 1.98 -8.59 24.15
CA THR A 665 2.67 -9.24 23.04
C THR A 665 1.85 -10.39 22.44
N ASP A 666 2.21 -10.84 21.23
CA ASP A 666 1.57 -11.97 20.57
C ASP A 666 1.61 -13.26 21.41
N ASP A 667 2.70 -13.50 22.10
CA ASP A 667 2.88 -14.68 22.95
C ASP A 667 2.06 -14.61 24.27
N GLU A 668 1.77 -13.42 24.79
CA GLU A 668 0.99 -13.20 26.00
C GLU A 668 -0.51 -13.27 25.76
N LEU A 669 -0.98 -12.81 24.59
CA LEU A 669 -2.40 -12.71 24.27
C LEU A 669 -3.20 -13.99 24.46
N PRO A 670 -2.72 -15.21 24.10
CA PRO A 670 -3.48 -16.45 24.31
C PRO A 670 -3.82 -16.72 25.77
N GLU A 671 -2.92 -16.39 26.71
CA GLU A 671 -3.16 -16.58 28.14
C GLU A 671 -4.06 -15.45 28.70
N LEU A 672 -3.78 -14.21 28.34
CA LEU A 672 -4.57 -13.05 28.76
C LEU A 672 -6.03 -13.19 28.33
N ARG A 673 -6.29 -13.69 27.13
CA ARG A 673 -7.65 -13.88 26.60
C ARG A 673 -8.48 -14.91 27.38
N ARG A 674 -7.87 -15.89 28.04
CA ARG A 674 -8.60 -16.90 28.85
C ARG A 674 -9.35 -16.28 30.01
N HIS A 675 -8.87 -15.14 30.52
CA HIS A 675 -9.40 -14.45 31.70
C HIS A 675 -9.86 -13.02 31.39
N TYR A 676 -9.89 -12.67 30.11
CA TYR A 676 -10.23 -11.31 29.69
C TYR A 676 -11.71 -11.03 29.85
N ASP A 677 -12.01 -9.97 30.62
CA ASP A 677 -13.35 -9.41 30.77
C ASP A 677 -13.33 -7.91 30.44
N PRO A 678 -13.84 -7.49 29.26
CA PRO A 678 -13.87 -6.08 28.89
C PRO A 678 -14.74 -5.23 29.83
N ARG A 679 -15.79 -5.82 30.47
CA ARG A 679 -16.62 -5.11 31.46
C ARG A 679 -15.83 -4.78 32.72
N TRP A 680 -14.90 -5.65 33.14
CA TRP A 680 -14.02 -5.34 34.25
C TRP A 680 -13.17 -4.11 33.96
N HIS A 681 -12.57 -4.00 32.74
CA HIS A 681 -11.78 -2.83 32.34
C HIS A 681 -12.65 -1.57 32.29
N TYR A 682 -13.84 -1.65 31.69
CA TYR A 682 -14.81 -0.58 31.63
C TYR A 682 -15.14 0.01 33.02
N GLU A 683 -15.29 -0.85 34.03
CA GLU A 683 -15.69 -0.40 35.38
C GLU A 683 -14.50 0.01 36.26
N ASN A 684 -13.30 -0.55 36.05
CA ASN A 684 -12.18 -0.42 36.97
C ASN A 684 -11.05 0.46 36.45
N VAL A 685 -10.91 0.67 35.12
CA VAL A 685 -9.90 1.59 34.58
C VAL A 685 -10.39 3.04 34.74
N PRO A 686 -9.68 3.89 35.48
CA PRO A 686 -10.13 5.25 35.72
C PRO A 686 -10.38 6.02 34.41
N GLY A 687 -11.53 6.70 34.33
CA GLY A 687 -11.94 7.49 33.14
C GLY A 687 -12.58 6.70 32.01
N LEU A 688 -12.24 5.41 31.84
CA LEU A 688 -12.67 4.60 30.69
C LEU A 688 -14.19 4.44 30.60
N LYS A 689 -14.87 4.29 31.74
CA LYS A 689 -16.35 4.27 31.81
C LYS A 689 -16.97 5.50 31.14
N ARG A 690 -16.49 6.68 31.50
CA ARG A 690 -16.99 7.96 30.95
C ARG A 690 -16.76 8.06 29.45
N VAL A 691 -15.59 7.62 28.99
CA VAL A 691 -15.24 7.58 27.55
C VAL A 691 -16.22 6.70 26.77
N ILE A 692 -16.51 5.51 27.27
CA ILE A 692 -17.40 4.56 26.58
C ILE A 692 -18.87 4.99 26.68
N ASP A 693 -19.30 5.53 27.84
CA ASP A 693 -20.66 6.00 28.00
C ASP A 693 -20.94 7.22 27.10
N ALA A 694 -19.94 8.06 26.82
CA ALA A 694 -20.06 9.21 25.91
C ALA A 694 -20.49 8.84 24.48
N LEU A 695 -20.34 7.58 24.08
CA LEU A 695 -20.83 7.09 22.79
C LEU A 695 -22.37 7.09 22.73
N THR A 696 -23.05 6.97 23.88
CA THR A 696 -24.50 6.69 23.90
C THR A 696 -25.29 7.55 24.89
N ASP A 697 -24.64 8.42 25.63
CA ASP A 697 -25.30 9.29 26.65
C ASP A 697 -25.69 10.68 26.10
N GLY A 698 -25.46 10.95 24.83
CA GLY A 698 -25.75 12.22 24.16
C GLY A 698 -24.57 13.20 24.14
N THR A 699 -23.40 12.83 24.66
CA THR A 699 -22.18 13.64 24.56
C THR A 699 -21.68 13.73 23.09
N LEU A 700 -21.76 12.64 22.35
CA LEU A 700 -21.38 12.56 20.95
C LEU A 700 -22.62 12.36 20.08
N ASP A 701 -22.67 13.02 18.92
CA ASP A 701 -23.76 12.93 17.96
C ASP A 701 -23.47 11.90 16.85
N ASP A 702 -24.19 10.80 16.85
CA ASP A 702 -24.18 9.82 15.77
C ASP A 702 -25.26 10.07 14.71
N SER A 703 -25.92 11.23 14.75
CA SER A 703 -27.01 11.62 13.85
C SER A 703 -28.17 10.62 13.84
N ASN A 704 -28.44 9.98 14.97
CA ASN A 704 -29.44 8.94 15.18
C ASN A 704 -29.26 7.70 14.29
N SER A 705 -28.03 7.43 13.85
CA SER A 705 -27.71 6.24 13.04
C SER A 705 -27.72 4.93 13.83
N GLY A 706 -27.53 5.00 15.15
CA GLY A 706 -27.33 3.86 16.03
C GLY A 706 -25.92 3.25 15.95
N TRP A 707 -25.01 3.83 15.14
CA TRP A 707 -23.69 3.27 14.90
C TRP A 707 -22.80 3.31 16.15
N PHE A 708 -22.94 4.33 17.00
CA PHE A 708 -22.17 4.40 18.25
C PHE A 708 -22.65 3.37 19.28
N HIS A 709 -23.95 3.02 19.25
CA HIS A 709 -24.47 1.89 20.02
C HIS A 709 -23.86 0.57 19.54
N ASP A 710 -23.69 0.35 18.23
CA ASP A 710 -23.05 -0.85 17.68
C ASP A 710 -21.57 -0.94 18.08
N VAL A 711 -20.83 0.18 18.02
CA VAL A 711 -19.44 0.25 18.49
C VAL A 711 -19.36 -0.10 19.98
N ARG A 712 -20.20 0.51 20.84
CA ARG A 712 -20.26 0.22 22.28
C ARG A 712 -20.59 -1.24 22.56
N HIS A 713 -21.59 -1.79 21.85
CA HIS A 713 -22.00 -3.19 21.97
C HIS A 713 -20.85 -4.14 21.62
N SER A 714 -20.12 -3.86 20.55
CA SER A 714 -19.01 -4.72 20.11
C SER A 714 -17.87 -4.83 21.10
N ILE A 715 -17.63 -3.81 21.90
CA ILE A 715 -16.55 -3.80 22.89
C ILE A 715 -16.99 -4.27 24.29
N LEU A 716 -18.27 -4.16 24.66
CA LEU A 716 -18.76 -4.54 25.99
C LEU A 716 -19.55 -5.85 26.05
N GLU A 717 -20.22 -6.20 24.97
CA GLU A 717 -21.21 -7.28 24.96
C GLU A 717 -20.86 -8.37 23.95
N GLY A 718 -20.29 -7.95 22.81
CA GLY A 718 -20.02 -8.90 21.72
C GLY A 718 -21.30 -9.34 21.00
N GLY A 719 -21.20 -10.42 20.25
CA GLY A 719 -22.31 -10.98 19.50
C GLY A 719 -21.91 -12.34 18.93
N TYR A 720 -21.84 -12.43 17.60
CA TYR A 720 -21.24 -13.61 16.95
C TYR A 720 -19.76 -13.78 17.37
N ASP A 721 -19.03 -12.66 17.43
CA ASP A 721 -17.67 -12.62 17.97
C ASP A 721 -17.70 -12.24 19.47
N PRO A 722 -16.68 -12.64 20.24
CA PRO A 722 -16.50 -12.18 21.61
C PRO A 722 -16.44 -10.64 21.70
N ALA A 723 -16.77 -10.11 22.87
CA ALA A 723 -16.59 -8.68 23.11
C ALA A 723 -15.11 -8.29 23.04
N ASP A 724 -14.85 -7.09 22.49
CA ASP A 724 -13.52 -6.51 22.36
C ASP A 724 -12.47 -7.46 21.76
N VAL A 725 -12.79 -8.01 20.58
CA VAL A 725 -11.92 -8.96 19.85
C VAL A 725 -10.49 -8.43 19.68
N TYR A 726 -10.34 -7.11 19.56
CA TYR A 726 -9.04 -6.47 19.33
C TYR A 726 -8.40 -5.88 20.58
N TYR A 727 -8.87 -6.27 21.78
CA TYR A 727 -8.22 -5.95 23.06
C TYR A 727 -8.02 -4.43 23.29
N VAL A 728 -8.98 -3.64 22.83
CA VAL A 728 -8.94 -2.17 22.94
C VAL A 728 -8.96 -1.72 24.40
N LEU A 729 -9.87 -2.29 25.20
CA LEU A 729 -10.00 -1.94 26.63
C LEU A 729 -8.87 -2.57 27.46
N GLY A 730 -8.40 -3.75 27.05
CA GLY A 730 -7.31 -4.44 27.74
C GLY A 730 -5.98 -3.65 27.71
N ASP A 731 -5.66 -3.05 26.58
CA ASP A 731 -4.44 -2.26 26.41
C ASP A 731 -4.60 -0.76 26.73
N PHE A 732 -5.83 -0.29 27.02
CA PHE A 732 -6.09 1.15 27.18
C PHE A 732 -5.24 1.80 28.28
N ALA A 733 -5.10 1.16 29.43
CA ALA A 733 -4.35 1.73 30.56
C ALA A 733 -2.87 1.90 30.22
N SER A 734 -2.23 0.86 29.68
CA SER A 734 -0.81 0.92 29.28
C SER A 734 -0.58 1.89 28.12
N TYR A 735 -1.49 1.96 27.17
CA TYR A 735 -1.45 2.93 26.06
C TYR A 735 -1.48 4.36 26.58
N ARG A 736 -2.43 4.68 27.49
CA ARG A 736 -2.54 5.99 28.11
C ARG A 736 -1.29 6.40 28.89
N GLU A 737 -0.78 5.49 29.73
CA GLU A 737 0.45 5.73 30.50
C GLU A 737 1.64 6.03 29.59
N THR A 738 1.81 5.25 28.53
CA THR A 738 2.89 5.42 27.56
C THR A 738 2.74 6.74 26.79
N LYS A 739 1.53 7.09 26.39
CA LYS A 739 1.24 8.35 25.70
C LYS A 739 1.45 9.59 26.58
N ASP A 740 1.09 9.51 27.85
CA ASP A 740 1.32 10.59 28.79
C ASP A 740 2.82 10.76 29.10
N ALA A 741 3.57 9.66 29.25
CA ALA A 741 5.02 9.69 29.41
C ALA A 741 5.74 10.26 28.18
N MET A 742 5.34 9.82 26.99
CA MET A 742 5.85 10.35 25.72
C MET A 742 5.66 11.88 25.62
N ALA A 743 4.49 12.36 26.01
CA ALA A 743 4.19 13.78 25.97
C ALA A 743 5.00 14.59 27.00
N ALA A 744 5.28 14.01 28.15
CA ALA A 744 6.18 14.63 29.12
C ALA A 744 7.63 14.73 28.59
N ASP A 745 8.12 13.70 27.91
CA ASP A 745 9.45 13.69 27.28
C ASP A 745 9.59 14.77 26.19
N TYR A 746 8.51 15.14 25.52
CA TYR A 746 8.53 16.17 24.46
C TYR A 746 8.96 17.54 24.96
N ALA A 747 8.79 17.83 26.25
CA ALA A 747 9.22 19.09 26.87
C ALA A 747 10.75 19.30 26.80
N ASP A 748 11.54 18.21 26.77
CA ASP A 748 12.98 18.28 26.50
C ASP A 748 13.24 18.17 25.00
N THR A 749 13.13 19.29 24.31
CA THR A 749 13.33 19.37 22.85
C THR A 749 14.65 18.76 22.40
N ARG A 750 15.73 18.93 23.17
CA ARG A 750 17.04 18.41 22.79
C ARG A 750 17.08 16.89 22.88
N ALA A 751 16.58 16.31 23.96
CA ALA A 751 16.46 14.86 24.10
C ALA A 751 15.55 14.27 23.03
N TRP A 752 14.43 14.94 22.72
CA TRP A 752 13.50 14.54 21.67
C TRP A 752 14.17 14.51 20.29
N GLN A 753 14.88 15.57 19.91
CA GLN A 753 15.58 15.62 18.63
C GLN A 753 16.71 14.59 18.52
N ARG A 754 17.35 14.23 19.65
CA ARG A 754 18.33 13.14 19.67
C ARG A 754 17.68 11.80 19.37
N LYS A 755 16.51 11.50 19.96
CA LYS A 755 15.73 10.30 19.64
C LYS A 755 15.32 10.31 18.15
N ALA A 756 14.87 11.45 17.63
CA ALA A 756 14.51 11.63 16.23
C ALA A 756 15.71 11.37 15.29
N TRP A 757 16.89 11.91 15.61
CA TRP A 757 18.11 11.70 14.84
C TRP A 757 18.54 10.24 14.80
N VAL A 758 18.44 9.53 15.92
CA VAL A 758 18.72 8.08 15.98
C VAL A 758 17.74 7.34 15.05
N ASN A 759 16.46 7.65 15.08
CA ASN A 759 15.46 7.05 14.19
C ASN A 759 15.83 7.27 12.72
N ILE A 760 16.13 8.51 12.30
CA ILE A 760 16.54 8.84 10.93
C ILE A 760 17.77 8.02 10.52
N THR A 761 18.83 8.07 11.30
CA THR A 761 20.12 7.47 10.92
C THR A 761 20.10 5.94 10.98
N ARG A 762 19.21 5.34 11.75
CA ARG A 762 19.04 3.88 11.86
C ARG A 762 17.97 3.31 10.90
N SER A 763 17.37 4.13 10.05
CA SER A 763 16.31 3.71 9.14
C SER A 763 16.78 2.88 7.93
N GLY A 764 18.08 2.74 7.70
CA GLY A 764 18.66 2.07 6.52
C GLY A 764 18.12 0.66 6.27
N ARG A 765 17.88 -0.13 7.34
CA ARG A 765 17.28 -1.47 7.25
C ARG A 765 15.93 -1.47 6.55
N PHE A 766 15.19 -0.37 6.57
CA PHE A 766 13.84 -0.23 6.06
C PHE A 766 13.78 0.44 4.68
N SER A 767 14.90 0.52 3.98
CA SER A 767 14.93 0.88 2.56
C SER A 767 14.38 -0.25 1.70
N SER A 768 13.53 0.09 0.71
CA SER A 768 13.10 -0.87 -0.30
C SER A 768 14.25 -1.35 -1.20
N ASP A 769 15.34 -0.58 -1.31
CA ASP A 769 16.54 -1.00 -2.05
C ASP A 769 17.19 -2.21 -1.40
N ARG A 770 17.31 -2.22 -0.06
CA ARG A 770 17.78 -3.39 0.69
C ARG A 770 16.85 -4.58 0.47
N THR A 771 15.52 -4.38 0.62
CA THR A 771 14.53 -5.44 0.43
C THR A 771 14.62 -6.06 -0.97
N ILE A 772 14.69 -5.23 -2.00
CA ILE A 772 14.76 -5.69 -3.40
C ILE A 772 16.08 -6.37 -3.70
N SER A 773 17.19 -5.90 -3.14
CA SER A 773 18.49 -6.58 -3.25
C SER A 773 18.44 -8.00 -2.65
N ASP A 774 17.73 -8.18 -1.53
CA ASP A 774 17.52 -9.50 -0.93
C ASP A 774 16.63 -10.40 -1.81
N TYR A 775 15.53 -9.88 -2.37
CA TYR A 775 14.72 -10.63 -3.32
C TYR A 775 15.51 -11.03 -4.58
N ALA A 776 16.23 -10.08 -5.20
CA ALA A 776 17.01 -10.31 -6.39
C ALA A 776 18.04 -11.44 -6.21
N ARG A 777 18.80 -11.38 -5.09
CA ARG A 777 19.84 -12.35 -4.76
C ARG A 777 19.27 -13.71 -4.34
N GLU A 778 18.25 -13.72 -3.48
CA GLU A 778 17.85 -14.94 -2.77
C GLU A 778 16.64 -15.65 -3.41
N VAL A 779 15.73 -14.91 -4.02
CA VAL A 779 14.50 -15.45 -4.60
C VAL A 779 14.55 -15.44 -6.11
N TRP A 780 14.68 -14.27 -6.72
CA TRP A 780 14.53 -14.11 -8.18
C TRP A 780 15.75 -14.58 -8.97
N LYS A 781 16.93 -14.56 -8.35
CA LYS A 781 18.21 -14.92 -8.99
C LYS A 781 18.47 -14.10 -10.26
N ILE A 782 18.32 -12.77 -10.11
CA ILE A 782 18.60 -11.79 -11.16
C ILE A 782 19.72 -10.86 -10.72
N ASP A 783 20.49 -10.39 -11.69
CA ASP A 783 21.57 -9.43 -11.49
C ASP A 783 21.23 -8.09 -12.16
N PRO A 784 21.87 -6.99 -11.75
CA PRO A 784 21.72 -5.69 -12.41
C PRO A 784 22.12 -5.75 -13.90
N GLU A 785 21.28 -5.15 -14.75
CA GLU A 785 21.45 -5.10 -16.21
C GLU A 785 21.45 -3.62 -16.69
N PRO A 786 22.49 -2.84 -16.39
CA PRO A 786 22.55 -1.44 -16.78
C PRO A 786 22.61 -1.26 -18.31
N ILE A 787 21.93 -0.22 -18.82
CA ILE A 787 22.12 0.25 -20.19
C ILE A 787 23.31 1.21 -20.28
N ALA A 788 23.97 1.26 -21.44
CA ALA A 788 25.21 2.02 -21.67
C ALA A 788 25.00 3.55 -21.63
#